data_917948a0bf34d199107f98f8c7df66d6
#
_entry.id   917948a0bf34d199107f98f8c7df66d6
#
_cell.length_a   1.000
_cell.length_b   1.000
_cell.length_c   1.000
_cell.angle_alpha   90.00
_cell.angle_beta   90.00
_cell.angle_gamma   90.00
#
_symmetry.space_group_name_H-M   'P 1'
#
loop_
_entity.id
_entity.type
_entity.pdbx_description
1 polymer ?
#
loop_
_entity_poly.entity_id
_entity_poly.type
_entity_poly.pdbx_seq_one_letter_code
_entity_poly.pdbx_strand_id
1 'polypeptide(L)'
;MNGETSIWRVALGLVMTAIIVGGVYFLSMAIELFGEEREPGVIRGAALPSVLVQTREAEQQAVARGMKAGTDKQILFGDLHVHTTNSTDAFLWSLPIYGGEGAHPLADACDFARHCSAIDFWAITDHAEASTPKRWQDAKQSIRACNAVADGATDPDLVSFVGFEWTQVGQTPDEHYGHKNVIFRDLEEAKISKRPIASGGVTVRALRTQGKDLVPLALPVLDFSNRKDYFDIRRFLQNAANTTLCDPDTPVADLPASCFEVAETPAQLFASLDAQGVDPLIIPHGTTWGFYTPTGTTFDKHLKAESRPERYRLLEIMSGHGNSEEYRDWRSVTAVEDGLTATCPAPRPDYLPMCWQAGEIIRDRCLEAGEDGATCEARAAAARLNAANSSVAAHLTVPGTKIEEWLDAGQCRDCFLPSFGYRPGGSAQYALALSNFDKNGAPTRFKWGFIASSDNHRARAGTGYKPIDRLRQTEAVRVSRQWRPRIFPKGEPADETYVIDPELVMNLGFAATEMERQASFWTTGGLAAVHSQGRSRDAIFDALERRETYGTSGPRILLWFNTVDGTPMGGTVRTDKGPVFEVKAVGAHKQKPGCPEDTLDLLGAERVQKLCANECYNPSDERLRITRIEIVRVSPQITPDEKVDGLIDDPWMVHVCPADGEGCSFTFSDPTFAEGERMATYYVRAIQEPTKRINADNLRCTYDAEGNCLKVNMCYGDDRTAANDECTRPVEERAWSSPIFVEYRN
;
A
#
# COMPACT_ATOMS: atom_id res chain seq x y z
N MET A 1 32.53 43.45 51.47
CA MET A 1 31.28 42.63 51.55
C MET A 1 30.15 43.02 50.60
N ASN A 2 30.29 44.12 49.82
CA ASN A 2 29.19 44.62 48.95
C ASN A 2 29.20 44.04 47.53
N GLY A 3 30.23 43.27 47.11
CA GLY A 3 30.29 42.69 45.75
C GLY A 3 29.57 41.35 45.58
N GLU A 4 29.62 40.51 46.58
CA GLU A 4 28.99 39.12 46.49
C GLU A 4 27.46 39.15 46.48
N THR A 5 26.87 40.09 47.26
CA THR A 5 25.39 40.22 47.28
C THR A 5 24.82 40.75 45.96
N SER A 6 25.59 41.44 45.14
CA SER A 6 25.21 41.93 43.82
C SER A 6 25.20 40.80 42.78
N ILE A 7 26.19 39.92 42.81
CA ILE A 7 26.31 38.78 41.90
C ILE A 7 25.16 37.80 42.15
N TRP A 8 24.83 37.48 43.41
CA TRP A 8 23.70 36.59 43.74
C TRP A 8 22.34 37.15 43.32
N ARG A 9 22.13 38.47 43.42
CA ARG A 9 20.88 39.09 42.94
C ARG A 9 20.77 39.08 41.44
N VAL A 10 21.84 39.24 40.68
CA VAL A 10 21.89 39.14 39.23
C VAL A 10 21.64 37.67 38.81
N ALA A 11 22.31 36.70 39.45
CA ALA A 11 22.12 35.29 39.19
C ALA A 11 20.68 34.86 39.48
N LEU A 12 20.09 35.27 40.59
CA LEU A 12 18.69 34.99 40.93
C LEU A 12 17.73 35.62 39.93
N GLY A 13 18.01 36.86 39.49
CA GLY A 13 17.23 37.52 38.44
C GLY A 13 17.26 36.78 37.11
N LEU A 14 18.43 36.30 36.70
CA LEU A 14 18.58 35.49 35.49
C LEU A 14 17.82 34.15 35.57
N VAL A 15 17.90 33.47 36.72
CA VAL A 15 17.16 32.22 36.97
C VAL A 15 15.64 32.44 36.94
N MET A 16 15.17 33.50 37.61
CA MET A 16 13.74 33.87 37.60
C MET A 16 13.27 34.24 36.20
N THR A 17 14.06 34.99 35.44
CA THR A 17 13.74 35.29 34.02
C THR A 17 13.69 34.05 33.18
N ALA A 18 14.63 33.12 33.33
CA ALA A 18 14.64 31.85 32.62
C ALA A 18 13.40 31.01 32.98
N ILE A 19 12.98 30.95 34.23
CA ILE A 19 11.77 30.24 34.67
C ILE A 19 10.50 30.89 34.06
N ILE A 20 10.41 32.21 34.06
CA ILE A 20 9.28 32.95 33.48
C ILE A 20 9.22 32.73 31.97
N VAL A 21 10.33 32.88 31.27
CA VAL A 21 10.42 32.66 29.82
C VAL A 21 10.09 31.22 29.49
N GLY A 22 10.63 30.24 30.24
CA GLY A 22 10.30 28.82 30.10
C GLY A 22 8.81 28.53 30.35
N GLY A 23 8.25 29.13 31.40
CA GLY A 23 6.83 29.01 31.72
C GLY A 23 5.91 29.60 30.65
N VAL A 24 6.23 30.79 30.12
CA VAL A 24 5.50 31.39 29.00
C VAL A 24 5.64 30.57 27.74
N TYR A 25 6.82 30.05 27.44
CA TYR A 25 7.03 29.15 26.30
C TYR A 25 6.22 27.88 26.44
N PHE A 26 6.24 27.23 27.60
CA PHE A 26 5.43 26.03 27.88
C PHE A 26 3.92 26.31 27.78
N LEU A 27 3.47 27.43 28.34
CA LEU A 27 2.07 27.83 28.22
C LEU A 27 1.68 28.06 26.76
N SER A 28 2.52 28.76 26.00
CA SER A 28 2.30 29.02 24.58
C SER A 28 2.24 27.71 23.76
N MET A 29 3.04 26.69 24.12
CA MET A 29 2.96 25.36 23.55
C MET A 29 1.65 24.65 23.92
N ALA A 30 1.25 24.73 25.19
CA ALA A 30 0.05 24.08 25.72
C ALA A 30 -1.24 24.63 25.10
N ILE A 31 -1.29 25.93 24.80
CA ILE A 31 -2.41 26.59 24.11
C ILE A 31 -2.21 26.65 22.60
N GLU A 32 -1.22 25.91 22.08
CA GLU A 32 -0.97 25.71 20.66
C GLU A 32 -0.82 27.00 19.83
N LEU A 33 -0.14 28.01 20.39
CA LEU A 33 0.17 29.24 19.67
C LEU A 33 1.23 29.07 18.58
N PHE A 34 2.01 27.99 18.65
CA PHE A 34 3.04 27.66 17.68
C PHE A 34 2.53 26.66 16.65
N GLY A 35 3.21 26.62 15.52
CA GLY A 35 2.92 25.73 14.39
C GLY A 35 2.03 26.37 13.33
N GLU A 36 2.33 26.03 12.11
CA GLU A 36 1.65 26.48 10.90
C GLU A 36 1.12 25.28 10.14
N GLU A 37 0.05 25.47 9.39
CA GLU A 37 -0.36 24.48 8.39
C GLU A 37 0.60 24.56 7.21
N ARG A 38 1.07 23.39 6.76
CA ARG A 38 2.02 23.34 5.65
C ARG A 38 1.33 23.72 4.36
N GLU A 39 2.01 24.54 3.56
CA GLU A 39 1.54 24.92 2.23
C GLU A 39 1.75 23.77 1.22
N PRO A 40 0.97 23.71 0.13
CA PRO A 40 1.05 22.64 -0.87
C PRO A 40 2.37 22.61 -1.65
N GLY A 41 3.24 23.58 -1.45
CA GLY A 41 4.49 23.75 -2.18
C GLY A 41 4.29 24.38 -3.56
N VAL A 42 5.36 24.45 -4.32
CA VAL A 42 5.37 25.03 -5.67
C VAL A 42 6.01 24.02 -6.63
N ILE A 43 5.30 23.69 -7.69
CA ILE A 43 5.83 22.88 -8.79
C ILE A 43 6.92 23.69 -9.50
N ARG A 44 8.07 23.11 -9.68
CA ARG A 44 9.27 23.76 -10.23
C ARG A 44 9.73 23.14 -11.54
N GLY A 45 9.40 21.85 -11.76
CA GLY A 45 9.77 21.17 -12.97
C GLY A 45 9.01 21.68 -14.20
N ALA A 46 9.70 21.88 -15.30
CA ALA A 46 9.07 22.15 -16.60
C ALA A 46 8.50 20.87 -17.20
N ALA A 47 7.59 20.98 -18.17
CA ALA A 47 7.13 19.83 -18.96
C ALA A 47 8.30 19.18 -19.72
N LEU A 48 8.26 17.86 -19.90
CA LEU A 48 9.20 17.18 -20.77
C LEU A 48 8.97 17.65 -22.22
N PRO A 49 10.05 17.90 -22.97
CA PRO A 49 9.93 18.25 -24.39
C PRO A 49 9.11 17.20 -25.15
N SER A 50 8.21 17.63 -26.01
CA SER A 50 7.33 16.74 -26.80
C SER A 50 8.13 15.71 -27.62
N VAL A 51 9.34 16.06 -28.06
CA VAL A 51 10.23 15.13 -28.78
C VAL A 51 10.63 13.93 -27.92
N LEU A 52 10.82 14.10 -26.60
CA LEU A 52 11.16 12.98 -25.70
C LEU A 52 9.94 12.06 -25.51
N VAL A 53 8.75 12.64 -25.37
CA VAL A 53 7.50 11.88 -25.26
C VAL A 53 7.26 11.05 -26.52
N GLN A 54 7.40 11.67 -27.69
CA GLN A 54 7.25 11.02 -28.99
C GLN A 54 8.33 9.94 -29.24
N THR A 55 9.57 10.18 -28.80
CA THR A 55 10.63 9.17 -28.92
C THR A 55 10.31 7.91 -28.11
N ARG A 56 9.89 8.07 -26.87
CA ARG A 56 9.46 6.94 -26.02
C ARG A 56 8.28 6.16 -26.62
N GLU A 57 7.31 6.87 -27.19
CA GLU A 57 6.21 6.25 -27.90
C GLU A 57 6.67 5.48 -29.14
N ALA A 58 7.52 6.10 -29.98
CA ALA A 58 8.04 5.47 -31.19
C ALA A 58 8.85 4.20 -30.90
N GLU A 59 9.67 4.21 -29.84
CA GLU A 59 10.42 3.04 -29.36
C GLU A 59 9.47 1.93 -28.93
N GLN A 60 8.45 2.25 -28.12
CA GLN A 60 7.46 1.26 -27.67
C GLN A 60 6.67 0.68 -28.85
N GLN A 61 6.26 1.51 -29.82
CA GLN A 61 5.59 1.05 -31.02
C GLN A 61 6.49 0.19 -31.91
N ALA A 62 7.82 0.47 -31.95
CA ALA A 62 8.76 -0.38 -32.65
C ALA A 62 8.83 -1.77 -32.03
N VAL A 63 8.87 -1.85 -30.70
CA VAL A 63 8.79 -3.11 -29.95
C VAL A 63 7.47 -3.83 -30.24
N ALA A 64 6.33 -3.15 -30.18
CA ALA A 64 5.03 -3.73 -30.47
C ALA A 64 4.96 -4.32 -31.89
N ARG A 65 5.49 -3.60 -32.90
CA ARG A 65 5.61 -4.12 -34.27
C ARG A 65 6.51 -5.35 -34.35
N GLY A 66 7.66 -5.37 -33.68
CA GLY A 66 8.56 -6.51 -33.62
C GLY A 66 7.86 -7.75 -33.04
N MET A 67 7.08 -7.56 -32.00
CA MET A 67 6.27 -8.60 -31.34
C MET A 67 4.98 -8.92 -32.11
N LYS A 68 4.66 -8.25 -33.21
CA LYS A 68 3.38 -8.35 -33.92
C LYS A 68 2.18 -8.09 -32.98
N ALA A 69 2.35 -7.20 -32.02
CA ALA A 69 1.28 -6.71 -31.17
C ALA A 69 0.55 -5.53 -31.84
N GLY A 70 -0.66 -5.24 -31.41
CA GLY A 70 -1.39 -4.06 -31.89
C GLY A 70 -0.65 -2.76 -31.56
N THR A 71 -0.70 -1.79 -32.46
CA THR A 71 -0.06 -0.48 -32.33
C THR A 71 -1.07 0.68 -32.24
N ASP A 72 -2.35 0.37 -32.14
CA ASP A 72 -3.46 1.31 -31.96
C ASP A 72 -3.58 1.86 -30.55
N LYS A 73 -2.88 1.24 -29.61
CA LYS A 73 -2.78 1.65 -28.20
C LYS A 73 -1.34 1.73 -27.75
N GLN A 74 -1.09 2.67 -26.83
CA GLN A 74 0.16 2.79 -26.09
C GLN A 74 0.05 2.09 -24.75
N ILE A 75 1.15 1.58 -24.22
CA ILE A 75 1.25 1.15 -22.83
C ILE A 75 1.80 2.34 -22.05
N LEU A 76 1.01 2.89 -21.13
CA LEU A 76 1.40 3.98 -20.24
C LEU A 76 1.51 3.47 -18.82
N PHE A 77 2.54 3.93 -18.10
CA PHE A 77 2.82 3.51 -16.74
C PHE A 77 2.51 4.63 -15.74
N GLY A 78 1.86 4.28 -14.65
CA GLY A 78 1.48 5.25 -13.63
C GLY A 78 1.44 4.67 -12.22
N ASP A 79 1.09 5.55 -11.29
CA ASP A 79 0.93 5.25 -9.87
C ASP A 79 -0.36 5.87 -9.35
N LEU A 80 -1.30 5.05 -8.94
CA LEU A 80 -2.62 5.49 -8.51
C LEU A 80 -2.80 5.50 -6.98
N HIS A 81 -1.66 5.43 -6.24
CA HIS A 81 -1.68 5.39 -4.79
C HIS A 81 -0.46 6.11 -4.22
N VAL A 82 -0.63 7.39 -3.88
CA VAL A 82 0.45 8.27 -3.41
C VAL A 82 -0.04 9.21 -2.32
N HIS A 83 0.70 9.28 -1.21
CA HIS A 83 0.44 10.16 -0.09
C HIS A 83 1.45 11.28 0.03
N THR A 84 1.01 12.37 0.61
CA THR A 84 1.83 13.54 0.96
C THR A 84 1.70 13.86 2.44
N THR A 85 2.30 14.96 2.89
CA THR A 85 2.10 15.42 4.28
C THR A 85 0.67 15.86 4.60
N ASN A 86 -0.27 15.73 3.68
CA ASN A 86 -1.71 15.86 3.96
C ASN A 86 -2.31 14.60 4.60
N SER A 87 -1.60 13.47 4.57
CA SER A 87 -1.91 12.26 5.35
C SER A 87 -1.24 12.31 6.71
N THR A 88 -1.94 11.89 7.78
CA THR A 88 -1.42 11.99 9.16
C THR A 88 -0.17 11.15 9.36
N ASP A 89 -0.15 9.94 8.86
CA ASP A 89 0.98 9.01 8.97
C ASP A 89 2.16 9.46 8.11
N ALA A 90 1.93 9.90 6.87
CA ALA A 90 2.95 10.48 6.03
C ALA A 90 3.63 11.69 6.70
N PHE A 91 2.84 12.56 7.34
CA PHE A 91 3.41 13.68 8.09
C PHE A 91 4.17 13.21 9.31
N LEU A 92 3.61 12.26 10.09
CA LEU A 92 4.25 11.71 11.28
C LEU A 92 5.61 11.09 10.93
N TRP A 93 5.69 10.31 9.86
CA TRP A 93 6.93 9.65 9.41
C TRP A 93 7.93 10.61 8.76
N SER A 94 7.50 11.79 8.36
CA SER A 94 8.39 12.83 7.89
C SER A 94 9.17 13.51 9.02
N LEU A 95 8.78 13.31 10.29
CA LEU A 95 9.42 13.93 11.44
C LEU A 95 10.85 13.43 11.64
N PRO A 96 11.77 14.31 12.06
CA PRO A 96 13.17 13.95 12.30
C PRO A 96 13.36 12.82 13.33
N ILE A 97 12.47 12.71 14.32
CA ILE A 97 12.52 11.66 15.34
C ILE A 97 12.34 10.27 14.77
N TYR A 98 11.62 10.14 13.64
CA TYR A 98 11.46 8.90 12.86
C TYR A 98 12.49 8.78 11.73
N GLY A 99 13.49 9.64 11.70
CA GLY A 99 14.49 9.68 10.63
C GLY A 99 13.95 10.26 9.33
N GLY A 100 12.82 10.96 9.38
CA GLY A 100 12.25 11.67 8.24
C GLY A 100 13.08 12.92 7.89
N GLU A 101 12.92 13.39 6.68
CA GLU A 101 13.65 14.55 6.13
C GLU A 101 12.81 15.84 6.06
N GLY A 102 11.71 15.88 6.80
CA GLY A 102 10.75 16.98 6.81
C GLY A 102 9.57 16.76 5.88
N ALA A 103 8.73 17.79 5.75
CA ALA A 103 7.49 17.71 5.00
C ALA A 103 7.68 17.45 3.51
N HIS A 104 6.81 16.63 2.96
CA HIS A 104 6.69 16.30 1.54
C HIS A 104 5.38 16.88 1.00
N PRO A 105 5.38 18.11 0.50
CA PRO A 105 4.17 18.78 0.03
C PRO A 105 3.68 18.19 -1.30
N LEU A 106 2.42 18.45 -1.62
CA LEU A 106 1.74 18.03 -2.85
C LEU A 106 2.55 18.29 -4.13
N ALA A 107 3.20 19.46 -4.23
CA ALA A 107 4.01 19.83 -5.39
C ALA A 107 5.24 18.92 -5.60
N ASP A 108 5.76 18.32 -4.52
CA ASP A 108 6.90 17.40 -4.61
C ASP A 108 6.51 16.12 -5.34
N ALA A 109 5.28 15.63 -5.16
CA ALA A 109 4.78 14.44 -5.87
C ALA A 109 4.69 14.66 -7.39
N CYS A 110 4.25 15.84 -7.83
CA CYS A 110 4.22 16.20 -9.25
C CYS A 110 5.62 16.23 -9.87
N ASP A 111 6.56 16.93 -9.23
CA ASP A 111 7.94 17.02 -9.71
C ASP A 111 8.64 15.64 -9.71
N PHE A 112 8.39 14.83 -8.68
CA PHE A 112 8.93 13.47 -8.60
C PHE A 112 8.38 12.57 -9.71
N ALA A 113 7.05 12.55 -9.90
CA ALA A 113 6.39 11.77 -10.93
C ALA A 113 6.93 12.09 -12.33
N ARG A 114 7.10 13.38 -12.65
CA ARG A 114 7.56 13.83 -13.96
C ARG A 114 9.05 13.58 -14.21
N HIS A 115 9.89 13.82 -13.21
CA HIS A 115 11.35 13.89 -13.42
C HIS A 115 12.13 12.77 -12.76
N CYS A 116 11.75 12.30 -11.56
CA CYS A 116 12.51 11.24 -10.90
C CYS A 116 12.07 9.86 -11.39
N SER A 117 10.82 9.53 -11.27
CA SER A 117 10.25 8.28 -11.76
C SER A 117 9.84 8.32 -13.24
N ALA A 118 9.58 9.51 -13.80
CA ALA A 118 9.22 9.74 -15.19
C ALA A 118 8.04 8.85 -15.66
N ILE A 119 6.99 8.75 -14.84
CA ILE A 119 5.75 8.02 -15.14
C ILE A 119 4.83 8.87 -16.03
N ASP A 120 3.82 8.24 -16.63
CA ASP A 120 2.91 8.89 -17.58
C ASP A 120 1.65 9.44 -16.89
N PHE A 121 1.25 8.85 -15.75
CA PHE A 121 0.11 9.31 -14.97
C PHE A 121 0.24 8.96 -13.48
N TRP A 122 -0.45 9.71 -12.62
CA TRP A 122 -0.52 9.41 -11.20
C TRP A 122 -1.77 10.01 -10.55
N ALA A 123 -2.12 9.54 -9.35
CA ALA A 123 -3.19 10.09 -8.55
C ALA A 123 -2.70 10.45 -7.15
N ILE A 124 -3.20 11.57 -6.61
CA ILE A 124 -3.09 11.86 -5.19
C ILE A 124 -4.18 11.11 -4.43
N THR A 125 -3.83 10.46 -3.33
CA THR A 125 -4.75 9.65 -2.51
C THR A 125 -4.53 9.84 -1.03
N ASP A 126 -4.26 11.06 -0.59
CA ASP A 126 -4.14 11.35 0.85
C ASP A 126 -5.38 10.89 1.63
N HIS A 127 -5.18 10.37 2.84
CA HIS A 127 -6.25 9.87 3.72
C HIS A 127 -7.33 10.92 3.97
N ALA A 128 -8.57 10.59 3.64
CA ALA A 128 -9.72 11.48 3.84
C ALA A 128 -9.94 11.81 5.33
N GLU A 129 -9.53 10.93 6.24
CA GLU A 129 -9.66 11.02 7.69
C GLU A 129 -8.92 12.25 8.26
N ALA A 130 -7.82 12.66 7.65
CA ALA A 130 -7.06 13.84 8.05
C ALA A 130 -7.39 15.09 7.24
N SER A 131 -8.25 14.97 6.22
CA SER A 131 -8.55 16.07 5.31
C SER A 131 -9.38 17.16 5.99
N THR A 132 -9.02 18.41 5.71
CA THR A 132 -9.80 19.60 6.04
C THR A 132 -10.27 20.25 4.74
N PRO A 133 -11.27 21.16 4.78
CA PRO A 133 -11.69 21.89 3.58
C PRO A 133 -10.53 22.59 2.86
N LYS A 134 -9.56 23.16 3.62
CA LYS A 134 -8.36 23.79 3.05
C LYS A 134 -7.50 22.74 2.33
N ARG A 135 -7.15 21.63 2.98
CA ARG A 135 -6.29 20.58 2.38
C ARG A 135 -6.90 20.00 1.12
N TRP A 136 -8.22 19.80 1.11
CA TRP A 136 -8.91 19.34 -0.09
C TRP A 136 -8.83 20.34 -1.23
N GLN A 137 -8.97 21.65 -0.95
CA GLN A 137 -8.78 22.68 -1.96
C GLN A 137 -7.33 22.74 -2.44
N ASP A 138 -6.37 22.64 -1.52
CA ASP A 138 -4.94 22.62 -1.84
C ASP A 138 -4.60 21.42 -2.75
N ALA A 139 -5.13 20.23 -2.45
CA ALA A 139 -4.96 19.04 -3.29
C ALA A 139 -5.50 19.24 -4.69
N LYS A 140 -6.76 19.72 -4.84
CA LYS A 140 -7.35 20.02 -6.14
C LYS A 140 -6.56 21.07 -6.93
N GLN A 141 -6.11 22.12 -6.26
CA GLN A 141 -5.33 23.19 -6.90
C GLN A 141 -3.94 22.69 -7.31
N SER A 142 -3.27 21.92 -6.49
CA SER A 142 -1.96 21.36 -6.80
C SER A 142 -2.01 20.40 -7.99
N ILE A 143 -3.03 19.55 -8.06
CA ILE A 143 -3.24 18.65 -9.20
C ILE A 143 -3.56 19.44 -10.49
N ARG A 144 -4.38 20.50 -10.40
CA ARG A 144 -4.62 21.40 -11.55
C ARG A 144 -3.33 22.07 -12.01
N ALA A 145 -2.54 22.58 -11.07
CA ALA A 145 -1.25 23.18 -11.39
C ALA A 145 -0.25 22.18 -12.01
N CYS A 146 -0.26 20.92 -11.55
CA CYS A 146 0.56 19.87 -12.12
C CYS A 146 0.21 19.57 -13.59
N ASN A 147 -1.08 19.51 -13.92
CA ASN A 147 -1.53 19.31 -15.29
C ASN A 147 -1.27 20.56 -16.16
N ALA A 148 -1.40 21.76 -15.58
CA ALA A 148 -1.19 23.03 -16.30
C ALA A 148 0.27 23.23 -16.76
N VAL A 149 1.24 22.51 -16.22
CA VAL A 149 2.63 22.52 -16.70
C VAL A 149 2.73 22.08 -18.16
N ALA A 150 1.91 21.09 -18.58
CA ALA A 150 1.82 20.60 -19.95
C ALA A 150 0.57 21.10 -20.69
N ASP A 151 -0.02 22.22 -20.23
CA ASP A 151 -1.26 22.76 -20.79
C ASP A 151 -1.12 23.08 -22.29
N GLY A 152 -2.16 22.70 -23.06
CA GLY A 152 -2.16 22.83 -24.52
C GLY A 152 -1.38 21.75 -25.28
N ALA A 153 -0.73 20.82 -24.62
CA ALA A 153 -0.12 19.67 -25.30
C ALA A 153 -1.21 18.66 -25.71
N THR A 154 -1.16 18.23 -26.97
CA THR A 154 -2.02 17.14 -27.47
C THR A 154 -1.71 15.83 -26.77
N ASP A 155 -0.41 15.60 -26.52
CA ASP A 155 0.14 14.44 -25.81
C ASP A 155 0.87 14.93 -24.57
N PRO A 156 0.20 15.08 -23.42
CA PRO A 156 0.83 15.55 -22.19
C PRO A 156 1.90 14.56 -21.71
N ASP A 157 2.99 15.10 -21.18
CA ASP A 157 4.07 14.31 -20.62
C ASP A 157 3.65 13.57 -19.35
N LEU A 158 2.73 14.16 -18.57
CA LEU A 158 2.21 13.62 -17.31
C LEU A 158 0.74 14.02 -17.14
N VAL A 159 -0.09 13.06 -16.73
CA VAL A 159 -1.48 13.29 -16.30
C VAL A 159 -1.64 13.01 -14.82
N SER A 160 -2.18 13.95 -14.07
CA SER A 160 -2.38 13.84 -12.62
C SER A 160 -3.86 13.85 -12.28
N PHE A 161 -4.33 12.88 -11.46
CA PHE A 161 -5.71 12.74 -11.05
C PHE A 161 -5.93 13.22 -9.61
N VAL A 162 -7.10 13.80 -9.35
CA VAL A 162 -7.56 14.10 -7.99
C VAL A 162 -8.15 12.86 -7.38
N GLY A 163 -7.83 12.58 -6.13
CA GLY A 163 -8.41 11.47 -5.38
C GLY A 163 -8.23 11.65 -3.88
N PHE A 164 -8.72 10.68 -3.15
CA PHE A 164 -8.48 10.50 -1.71
C PHE A 164 -8.56 9.01 -1.37
N GLU A 165 -7.97 8.63 -0.26
CA GLU A 165 -8.16 7.28 0.27
C GLU A 165 -9.26 7.28 1.34
N TRP A 166 -10.18 6.34 1.21
CA TRP A 166 -11.14 5.95 2.22
C TRP A 166 -10.55 4.79 3.04
N THR A 167 -10.05 5.11 4.23
CA THR A 167 -9.19 4.24 5.05
C THR A 167 -10.02 3.51 6.11
N GLN A 168 -10.82 2.54 5.70
CA GLN A 168 -11.71 1.82 6.61
C GLN A 168 -10.98 0.64 7.27
N VAL A 169 -11.02 0.61 8.60
CA VAL A 169 -10.52 -0.49 9.43
C VAL A 169 -11.60 -0.89 10.43
N GLY A 170 -12.10 -2.13 10.31
CA GLY A 170 -12.97 -2.75 11.31
C GLY A 170 -12.16 -3.51 12.36
N GLN A 171 -12.73 -3.70 13.54
CA GLN A 171 -12.11 -4.49 14.61
C GLN A 171 -12.31 -5.99 14.44
N THR A 172 -13.36 -6.38 13.75
CA THR A 172 -13.72 -7.76 13.46
C THR A 172 -13.74 -8.03 11.96
N PRO A 173 -13.62 -9.28 11.50
CA PRO A 173 -13.74 -9.61 10.08
C PRO A 173 -15.03 -9.11 9.44
N ASP A 174 -16.14 -9.09 10.16
CA ASP A 174 -17.44 -8.66 9.63
C ASP A 174 -17.55 -7.15 9.45
N GLU A 175 -16.84 -6.37 10.26
CA GLU A 175 -16.86 -4.90 10.23
C GLU A 175 -15.77 -4.33 9.33
N HIS A 176 -14.75 -5.12 8.97
CA HIS A 176 -13.60 -4.66 8.21
C HIS A 176 -13.86 -4.74 6.70
N TYR A 177 -13.95 -3.60 6.04
CA TYR A 177 -14.10 -3.48 4.59
C TYR A 177 -12.80 -3.11 3.87
N GLY A 178 -11.74 -2.79 4.60
CA GLY A 178 -10.44 -2.41 4.06
C GLY A 178 -10.44 -1.06 3.33
N HIS A 179 -9.26 -0.65 2.94
CA HIS A 179 -8.97 0.63 2.31
C HIS A 179 -9.39 0.67 0.83
N LYS A 180 -9.72 1.87 0.34
CA LYS A 180 -10.08 2.09 -1.06
C LYS A 180 -9.64 3.47 -1.55
N ASN A 181 -8.92 3.50 -2.65
CA ASN A 181 -8.67 4.76 -3.36
C ASN A 181 -9.90 5.18 -4.14
N VAL A 182 -10.25 6.45 -4.05
CA VAL A 182 -11.34 7.12 -4.75
C VAL A 182 -10.73 8.14 -5.69
N ILE A 183 -10.79 7.90 -7.01
CA ILE A 183 -10.06 8.69 -8.02
C ILE A 183 -11.02 9.26 -9.04
N PHE A 184 -10.99 10.58 -9.23
CA PHE A 184 -11.87 11.29 -10.13
C PHE A 184 -11.25 11.48 -11.53
N ARG A 185 -12.07 11.29 -12.57
CA ARG A 185 -11.68 11.53 -13.96
C ARG A 185 -11.32 12.99 -14.22
N ASP A 186 -12.21 13.86 -13.79
CA ASP A 186 -12.21 15.28 -14.16
C ASP A 186 -11.45 16.16 -13.16
N LEU A 187 -11.21 17.42 -13.56
CA LEU A 187 -10.66 18.47 -12.71
C LEU A 187 -11.66 19.58 -12.37
N GLU A 188 -12.85 19.54 -12.99
CA GLU A 188 -13.92 20.51 -12.80
C GLU A 188 -14.60 20.32 -11.45
N GLU A 189 -14.86 21.41 -10.71
CA GLU A 189 -15.48 21.37 -9.37
C GLU A 189 -16.83 20.63 -9.34
N ALA A 190 -17.60 20.72 -10.42
CA ALA A 190 -18.91 20.06 -10.51
C ALA A 190 -18.84 18.53 -10.68
N LYS A 191 -17.65 18.01 -11.02
CA LYS A 191 -17.40 16.58 -11.30
C LYS A 191 -16.48 15.92 -10.29
N ILE A 192 -16.06 16.66 -9.28
CA ILE A 192 -15.24 16.18 -8.17
C ILE A 192 -16.05 16.30 -6.89
N SER A 193 -15.86 15.40 -5.94
CA SER A 193 -16.49 15.48 -4.63
C SER A 193 -16.26 16.86 -3.99
N LYS A 194 -17.31 17.47 -3.47
CA LYS A 194 -17.25 18.75 -2.74
C LYS A 194 -16.30 18.69 -1.55
N ARG A 195 -16.18 17.50 -0.93
CA ARG A 195 -15.35 17.17 0.21
C ARG A 195 -14.96 15.69 0.15
N PRO A 196 -13.81 15.28 0.70
CA PRO A 196 -13.49 13.86 0.86
C PRO A 196 -14.48 13.20 1.81
N ILE A 197 -14.68 11.91 1.63
CA ILE A 197 -15.53 11.10 2.50
C ILE A 197 -14.58 10.20 3.29
N ALA A 198 -14.51 10.40 4.60
CA ALA A 198 -13.67 9.60 5.49
C ALA A 198 -14.37 8.30 5.88
N SER A 199 -13.61 7.30 6.31
CA SER A 199 -14.16 6.16 7.03
C SER A 199 -14.60 6.57 8.45
N GLY A 200 -15.42 5.75 9.09
CA GLY A 200 -15.82 5.96 10.48
C GLY A 200 -14.92 5.24 11.49
N GLY A 201 -15.36 5.21 12.73
CA GLY A 201 -14.88 4.32 13.78
C GLY A 201 -13.43 4.56 14.22
N VAL A 202 -12.65 3.51 14.14
CA VAL A 202 -11.30 3.41 14.67
C VAL A 202 -10.33 4.38 13.98
N THR A 203 -10.37 4.42 12.65
CA THR A 203 -9.40 5.19 11.84
C THR A 203 -9.55 6.68 12.05
N VAL A 204 -10.80 7.19 12.05
CA VAL A 204 -11.07 8.61 12.37
C VAL A 204 -10.57 8.96 13.77
N ARG A 205 -10.75 8.05 14.73
CA ARG A 205 -10.26 8.25 16.10
C ARG A 205 -8.73 8.30 16.11
N ALA A 206 -8.07 7.33 15.49
CA ALA A 206 -6.61 7.27 15.46
C ALA A 206 -5.98 8.45 14.71
N LEU A 207 -6.46 8.76 13.51
CA LEU A 207 -5.84 9.76 12.63
C LEU A 207 -6.30 11.19 12.91
N ARG A 208 -7.44 11.39 13.58
CA ARG A 208 -8.02 12.71 13.80
C ARG A 208 -8.03 13.15 15.27
N THR A 209 -8.37 12.28 16.22
CA THR A 209 -8.61 12.69 17.63
C THR A 209 -7.48 12.32 18.56
N GLN A 210 -6.85 11.17 18.41
CA GLN A 210 -5.74 10.71 19.26
C GLN A 210 -4.38 11.25 18.82
N GLY A 211 -4.30 11.82 17.63
CA GLY A 211 -3.04 12.31 17.05
C GLY A 211 -2.27 13.30 17.93
N LYS A 212 -2.95 14.04 18.83
CA LYS A 212 -2.28 14.96 19.76
C LYS A 212 -1.33 14.24 20.71
N ASP A 213 -1.66 13.01 21.11
CA ASP A 213 -0.90 12.21 22.06
C ASP A 213 0.30 11.52 21.38
N LEU A 214 0.25 11.36 20.05
CA LEU A 214 1.37 10.83 19.25
C LEU A 214 2.58 11.76 19.21
N VAL A 215 2.39 13.07 19.46
CA VAL A 215 3.46 14.07 19.48
C VAL A 215 3.50 14.78 20.83
N PRO A 216 4.17 14.19 21.84
CA PRO A 216 4.25 14.76 23.17
C PRO A 216 4.79 16.20 23.17
N LEU A 217 4.24 17.07 24.04
CA LEU A 217 4.70 18.45 24.20
C LEU A 217 6.18 18.57 24.60
N ALA A 218 6.76 17.50 25.11
CA ALA A 218 8.19 17.47 25.44
C ALA A 218 9.10 17.44 24.20
N LEU A 219 8.64 16.90 23.05
CA LEU A 219 9.47 16.75 21.85
C LEU A 219 10.04 18.07 21.32
N PRO A 220 9.27 19.17 21.17
CA PRO A 220 9.82 20.45 20.73
C PRO A 220 10.87 21.05 21.66
N VAL A 221 10.94 20.58 22.92
CA VAL A 221 11.96 21.00 23.90
C VAL A 221 13.17 20.08 23.81
N LEU A 222 12.97 18.77 23.72
CA LEU A 222 14.02 17.78 23.72
C LEU A 222 14.79 17.73 22.38
N ASP A 223 14.10 18.04 21.29
CA ASP A 223 14.66 18.15 19.93
C ASP A 223 14.44 19.58 19.40
N PHE A 224 15.04 20.55 20.08
CA PHE A 224 14.80 21.98 19.89
C PHE A 224 15.14 22.48 18.48
N SER A 225 16.12 21.88 17.81
CA SER A 225 16.49 22.22 16.43
C SER A 225 15.36 21.97 15.43
N ASN A 226 14.60 20.93 15.66
CA ASN A 226 13.49 20.48 14.81
C ASN A 226 12.10 20.86 15.34
N ARG A 227 12.04 21.74 16.35
CA ARG A 227 10.79 22.08 17.05
C ARG A 227 9.65 22.55 16.13
N LYS A 228 9.99 23.18 14.99
CA LYS A 228 9.00 23.65 14.03
C LYS A 228 8.18 22.48 13.47
N ASP A 229 8.81 21.38 13.09
CA ASP A 229 8.12 20.22 12.53
C ASP A 229 7.13 19.61 13.54
N TYR A 230 7.52 19.57 14.83
CA TYR A 230 6.64 19.09 15.90
C TYR A 230 5.47 20.03 16.19
N PHE A 231 5.66 21.34 16.07
CA PHE A 231 4.57 22.31 16.19
C PHE A 231 3.63 22.24 14.99
N ASP A 232 4.18 22.10 13.78
CA ASP A 232 3.39 22.05 12.56
C ASP A 232 2.50 20.81 12.50
N ILE A 233 2.98 19.61 12.86
CA ILE A 233 2.14 18.43 12.92
C ILE A 233 1.07 18.53 14.01
N ARG A 234 1.37 19.13 15.16
CA ARG A 234 0.35 19.38 16.18
C ARG A 234 -0.74 20.33 15.66
N ARG A 235 -0.38 21.39 14.94
CA ARG A 235 -1.33 22.27 14.26
C ARG A 235 -2.15 21.53 13.21
N PHE A 236 -1.50 20.68 12.42
CA PHE A 236 -2.15 19.81 11.44
C PHE A 236 -3.24 18.94 12.09
N LEU A 237 -2.92 18.24 13.17
CA LEU A 237 -3.86 17.37 13.90
C LEU A 237 -4.99 18.17 14.55
N GLN A 238 -4.68 19.35 15.11
CA GLN A 238 -5.68 20.23 15.69
C GLN A 238 -6.70 20.72 14.64
N ASN A 239 -6.22 21.15 13.47
CA ASN A 239 -7.10 21.62 12.40
C ASN A 239 -8.04 20.49 11.92
N ALA A 240 -7.53 19.27 11.79
CA ALA A 240 -8.36 18.11 11.47
C ALA A 240 -9.41 17.85 12.58
N ALA A 241 -8.99 17.84 13.85
CA ALA A 241 -9.89 17.60 14.99
C ALA A 241 -10.97 18.69 15.13
N ASN A 242 -10.65 19.94 14.78
CA ASN A 242 -11.58 21.07 14.89
C ASN A 242 -12.53 21.21 13.68
N THR A 243 -12.32 20.45 12.61
CA THR A 243 -13.25 20.46 11.46
C THR A 243 -14.59 19.83 11.90
N THR A 244 -15.67 20.59 11.78
CA THR A 244 -16.99 20.16 12.23
C THR A 244 -17.49 18.96 11.43
N LEU A 245 -18.06 17.96 12.10
CA LEU A 245 -18.74 16.85 11.43
C LEU A 245 -19.95 17.36 10.63
N CYS A 246 -20.22 16.74 9.51
CA CYS A 246 -21.43 16.99 8.76
C CYS A 246 -22.66 16.59 9.60
N ASP A 247 -23.73 17.35 9.46
CA ASP A 247 -25.00 17.04 10.13
C ASP A 247 -25.63 15.79 9.50
N PRO A 248 -25.83 14.71 10.26
CA PRO A 248 -26.38 13.46 9.74
C PRO A 248 -27.84 13.56 9.28
N ASP A 249 -28.57 14.57 9.74
CA ASP A 249 -29.97 14.80 9.38
C ASP A 249 -30.12 15.63 8.10
N THR A 250 -29.05 16.23 7.62
CA THR A 250 -29.03 17.00 6.36
C THR A 250 -28.73 16.09 5.16
N PRO A 251 -29.53 16.15 4.07
CA PRO A 251 -29.24 15.38 2.85
C PRO A 251 -27.82 15.67 2.33
N VAL A 252 -27.10 14.64 1.90
CA VAL A 252 -25.68 14.74 1.46
C VAL A 252 -25.47 15.80 0.38
N ALA A 253 -26.41 15.93 -0.56
CA ALA A 253 -26.35 16.93 -1.63
C ALA A 253 -26.36 18.39 -1.11
N ASP A 254 -26.98 18.61 0.05
CA ASP A 254 -27.19 19.93 0.66
C ASP A 254 -26.11 20.25 1.71
N LEU A 255 -25.29 19.26 2.10
CA LEU A 255 -24.22 19.44 3.07
C LEU A 255 -23.18 20.47 2.55
N PRO A 256 -22.67 21.35 3.43
CA PRO A 256 -21.65 22.32 3.05
C PRO A 256 -20.30 21.64 2.75
N ALA A 257 -19.51 22.20 1.84
CA ALA A 257 -18.15 21.73 1.56
C ALA A 257 -17.19 21.86 2.76
N SER A 258 -17.58 22.61 3.79
CA SER A 258 -16.77 22.90 4.98
C SER A 258 -16.92 21.87 6.11
N CYS A 259 -17.84 20.91 6.02
CA CYS A 259 -17.99 19.88 7.04
C CYS A 259 -17.17 18.62 6.69
N PHE A 260 -16.93 17.80 7.71
CA PHE A 260 -16.23 16.52 7.62
C PHE A 260 -17.26 15.39 7.47
N GLU A 261 -17.31 14.78 6.30
CA GLU A 261 -18.25 13.70 5.97
C GLU A 261 -17.66 12.33 6.29
N VAL A 262 -18.49 11.42 6.84
CA VAL A 262 -18.10 10.09 7.25
C VAL A 262 -19.02 9.05 6.63
N ALA A 263 -18.44 7.96 6.11
CA ALA A 263 -19.14 6.76 5.66
C ALA A 263 -18.45 5.53 6.27
N GLU A 264 -19.16 4.72 7.03
CA GLU A 264 -18.59 3.57 7.75
C GLU A 264 -18.54 2.30 6.91
N THR A 265 -19.35 2.24 5.85
CA THR A 265 -19.47 1.08 4.96
C THR A 265 -19.36 1.49 3.49
N PRO A 266 -19.03 0.56 2.59
CA PRO A 266 -19.04 0.82 1.16
C PRO A 266 -20.40 1.32 0.65
N ALA A 267 -21.51 0.79 1.20
CA ALA A 267 -22.85 1.23 0.84
C ALA A 267 -23.06 2.72 1.11
N GLN A 268 -22.62 3.20 2.28
CA GLN A 268 -22.69 4.62 2.65
C GLN A 268 -21.75 5.47 1.78
N LEU A 269 -20.51 5.00 1.56
CA LEU A 269 -19.56 5.69 0.66
C LEU A 269 -20.16 5.90 -0.73
N PHE A 270 -20.72 4.85 -1.33
CA PHE A 270 -21.31 4.93 -2.67
C PHE A 270 -22.58 5.79 -2.67
N ALA A 271 -23.41 5.72 -1.64
CA ALA A 271 -24.60 6.58 -1.52
C ALA A 271 -24.21 8.07 -1.43
N SER A 272 -23.14 8.38 -0.69
CA SER A 272 -22.61 9.75 -0.60
C SER A 272 -22.05 10.25 -1.92
N LEU A 273 -21.29 9.43 -2.65
CA LEU A 273 -20.77 9.78 -3.98
C LEU A 273 -21.90 9.99 -4.98
N ASP A 274 -22.90 9.10 -5.01
CA ASP A 274 -24.07 9.22 -5.89
C ASP A 274 -24.89 10.49 -5.57
N ALA A 275 -25.09 10.80 -4.28
CA ALA A 275 -25.80 12.01 -3.87
C ALA A 275 -25.05 13.31 -4.22
N GLN A 276 -23.73 13.25 -4.32
CA GLN A 276 -22.91 14.34 -4.82
C GLN A 276 -22.87 14.41 -6.36
N GLY A 277 -23.43 13.41 -7.07
CA GLY A 277 -23.48 13.34 -8.52
C GLY A 277 -22.12 13.03 -9.18
N VAL A 278 -21.24 12.32 -8.49
CA VAL A 278 -19.89 11.97 -8.99
C VAL A 278 -19.72 10.46 -9.12
N ASP A 279 -18.96 10.03 -10.11
CA ASP A 279 -18.69 8.61 -10.40
C ASP A 279 -17.18 8.36 -10.53
N PRO A 280 -16.45 8.27 -9.42
CA PRO A 280 -15.01 7.98 -9.40
C PRO A 280 -14.72 6.49 -9.60
N LEU A 281 -13.47 6.17 -9.95
CA LEU A 281 -12.92 4.83 -9.76
C LEU A 281 -12.76 4.54 -8.28
N ILE A 282 -13.15 3.33 -7.87
CA ILE A 282 -12.99 2.82 -6.50
C ILE A 282 -12.08 1.61 -6.55
N ILE A 283 -10.92 1.70 -5.91
CA ILE A 283 -9.85 0.70 -6.01
C ILE A 283 -9.50 0.18 -4.62
N PRO A 284 -9.96 -1.03 -4.23
CA PRO A 284 -9.50 -1.70 -3.03
C PRO A 284 -8.00 -2.00 -3.09
N HIS A 285 -7.33 -1.92 -1.94
CA HIS A 285 -5.91 -2.20 -1.81
C HIS A 285 -5.55 -2.74 -0.42
N GLY A 286 -4.31 -3.22 -0.23
CA GLY A 286 -3.79 -3.70 1.04
C GLY A 286 -4.59 -4.86 1.65
N THR A 287 -5.35 -5.58 0.85
CA THR A 287 -6.41 -6.50 1.29
C THR A 287 -5.92 -7.75 2.01
N THR A 288 -4.65 -8.10 1.85
CA THR A 288 -3.99 -9.21 2.56
C THR A 288 -3.09 -8.76 3.70
N TRP A 289 -2.94 -7.45 3.91
CA TRP A 289 -1.98 -6.93 4.87
C TRP A 289 -2.48 -7.05 6.31
N GLY A 290 -1.85 -7.91 7.10
CA GLY A 290 -2.25 -8.21 8.48
C GLY A 290 -1.94 -7.12 9.50
N PHE A 291 -1.32 -6.01 9.10
CA PHE A 291 -1.08 -4.86 9.96
C PHE A 291 -2.37 -4.26 10.53
N TYR A 292 -3.40 -4.16 9.71
CA TYR A 292 -4.72 -3.65 10.12
C TYR A 292 -5.87 -4.61 9.78
N THR A 293 -5.65 -5.64 8.95
CA THR A 293 -6.70 -6.56 8.55
C THR A 293 -6.93 -7.62 9.63
N PRO A 294 -8.11 -7.70 10.26
CA PRO A 294 -8.41 -8.69 11.27
C PRO A 294 -8.21 -10.12 10.76
N THR A 295 -7.73 -10.98 11.67
CA THR A 295 -7.54 -12.40 11.37
C THR A 295 -8.86 -13.05 10.99
N GLY A 296 -8.88 -13.82 9.89
CA GLY A 296 -10.11 -14.44 9.37
C GLY A 296 -10.94 -13.56 8.43
N THR A 297 -10.50 -12.36 8.11
CA THR A 297 -11.15 -11.51 7.09
C THR A 297 -11.12 -12.19 5.72
N THR A 298 -12.25 -12.14 5.01
CA THR A 298 -12.42 -12.64 3.64
C THR A 298 -13.20 -11.64 2.77
N PHE A 299 -13.20 -11.85 1.46
CA PHE A 299 -13.91 -10.98 0.52
C PHE A 299 -15.43 -11.22 0.43
N ASP A 300 -15.98 -12.25 1.07
CA ASP A 300 -17.36 -12.69 0.90
C ASP A 300 -18.40 -11.58 1.08
N LYS A 301 -18.21 -10.74 2.11
CA LYS A 301 -19.16 -9.63 2.38
C LYS A 301 -19.16 -8.54 1.29
N HIS A 302 -18.07 -8.39 0.53
CA HIS A 302 -18.01 -7.40 -0.55
C HIS A 302 -18.83 -7.80 -1.79
N LEU A 303 -19.21 -9.08 -1.91
CA LEU A 303 -20.10 -9.56 -2.96
C LEU A 303 -21.58 -9.43 -2.63
N LYS A 304 -21.94 -9.07 -1.40
CA LYS A 304 -23.33 -8.80 -1.04
C LYS A 304 -23.85 -7.57 -1.78
N ALA A 305 -25.13 -7.55 -2.12
CA ALA A 305 -25.76 -6.50 -2.92
C ALA A 305 -25.58 -5.09 -2.31
N GLU A 306 -25.66 -4.99 -0.97
CA GLU A 306 -25.45 -3.74 -0.25
C GLU A 306 -24.03 -3.17 -0.42
N SER A 307 -23.04 -4.01 -0.70
CA SER A 307 -21.65 -3.59 -0.97
C SER A 307 -21.42 -3.16 -2.42
N ARG A 308 -22.43 -3.23 -3.28
CA ARG A 308 -22.41 -2.79 -4.68
C ARG A 308 -21.16 -3.26 -5.45
N PRO A 309 -20.92 -4.57 -5.57
CA PRO A 309 -19.70 -5.13 -6.16
C PRO A 309 -19.44 -4.68 -7.61
N GLU A 310 -20.48 -4.24 -8.32
CA GLU A 310 -20.37 -3.68 -9.69
C GLU A 310 -19.61 -2.35 -9.75
N ARG A 311 -19.46 -1.64 -8.62
CA ARG A 311 -18.68 -0.38 -8.54
C ARG A 311 -17.17 -0.61 -8.54
N TYR A 312 -16.72 -1.81 -8.17
CA TYR A 312 -15.31 -2.13 -8.16
C TYR A 312 -14.84 -2.57 -9.55
N ARG A 313 -14.09 -1.70 -10.23
CA ARG A 313 -13.53 -1.98 -11.56
C ARG A 313 -12.13 -2.57 -11.49
N LEU A 314 -11.33 -2.09 -10.55
CA LEU A 314 -9.92 -2.44 -10.40
C LEU A 314 -9.64 -2.94 -8.99
N LEU A 315 -8.59 -3.74 -8.87
CA LEU A 315 -7.99 -4.14 -7.61
C LEU A 315 -6.48 -3.88 -7.68
N GLU A 316 -5.95 -3.22 -6.67
CA GLU A 316 -4.51 -3.09 -6.50
C GLU A 316 -3.97 -4.36 -5.85
N ILE A 317 -3.20 -5.13 -6.63
CA ILE A 317 -2.69 -6.44 -6.20
C ILE A 317 -1.29 -6.39 -5.61
N MET A 318 -0.59 -5.27 -5.77
CA MET A 318 0.77 -5.06 -5.24
C MET A 318 0.97 -3.59 -4.92
N SER A 319 1.52 -3.32 -3.73
CA SER A 319 1.95 -1.98 -3.33
C SER A 319 3.22 -2.02 -2.48
N GLY A 320 3.55 -0.91 -1.82
CA GLY A 320 4.61 -0.84 -0.81
C GLY A 320 4.39 -1.82 0.35
N HIS A 321 3.15 -2.21 0.61
CA HIS A 321 2.77 -3.16 1.65
C HIS A 321 2.89 -4.64 1.23
N GLY A 322 3.28 -4.92 0.00
CA GLY A 322 3.47 -6.28 -0.51
C GLY A 322 2.40 -6.76 -1.48
N ASN A 323 2.52 -8.00 -1.90
CA ASN A 323 1.66 -8.64 -2.89
C ASN A 323 0.38 -9.19 -2.27
N SER A 324 -0.76 -8.92 -2.88
CA SER A 324 -2.10 -9.41 -2.51
C SER A 324 -2.74 -10.28 -3.60
N GLU A 325 -1.97 -10.80 -4.55
CA GLU A 325 -2.49 -11.58 -5.65
C GLU A 325 -2.79 -13.03 -5.25
N GLU A 326 -1.79 -13.72 -4.68
CA GLU A 326 -1.73 -15.17 -4.53
C GLU A 326 -2.61 -15.69 -3.39
N TYR A 327 -3.29 -16.80 -3.59
CA TYR A 327 -4.05 -17.49 -2.56
C TYR A 327 -3.27 -18.69 -2.01
N ARG A 328 -3.47 -18.97 -0.72
CA ARG A 328 -3.01 -20.19 -0.04
C ARG A 328 -4.13 -20.74 0.82
N ASP A 329 -4.21 -22.06 0.91
CA ASP A 329 -5.26 -22.78 1.62
C ASP A 329 -5.09 -22.84 3.15
N TRP A 330 -3.96 -22.37 3.67
CA TRP A 330 -3.74 -22.27 5.11
C TRP A 330 -4.52 -21.11 5.73
N ARG A 331 -4.71 -21.20 7.05
CA ARG A 331 -5.38 -20.14 7.82
C ARG A 331 -4.46 -19.71 8.96
N SER A 332 -4.46 -18.41 9.25
CA SER A 332 -3.71 -17.84 10.39
C SER A 332 -4.32 -18.22 11.73
N VAL A 333 -5.64 -18.41 11.77
CA VAL A 333 -6.42 -18.97 12.89
C VAL A 333 -7.59 -19.76 12.32
N THR A 334 -8.14 -20.67 13.14
CA THR A 334 -9.35 -21.43 12.80
C THR A 334 -10.50 -20.98 13.70
N ALA A 335 -11.57 -20.43 13.12
CA ALA A 335 -12.76 -20.06 13.85
C ALA A 335 -13.44 -21.32 14.44
N VAL A 336 -13.96 -21.20 15.66
CA VAL A 336 -14.81 -22.22 16.29
C VAL A 336 -16.27 -21.99 15.83
N GLU A 337 -17.12 -23.02 15.95
CA GLU A 337 -18.52 -22.97 15.49
C GLU A 337 -19.35 -21.83 16.12
N ASP A 338 -18.94 -21.32 17.28
CA ASP A 338 -19.57 -20.16 17.93
C ASP A 338 -19.34 -18.83 17.19
N GLY A 339 -18.38 -18.80 16.22
CA GLY A 339 -17.98 -17.63 15.46
C GLY A 339 -17.34 -16.52 16.30
N LEU A 340 -17.15 -16.72 17.61
CA LEU A 340 -16.65 -15.71 18.57
C LEU A 340 -15.21 -16.02 18.99
N THR A 341 -14.81 -17.28 18.96
CA THR A 341 -13.49 -17.75 19.39
C THR A 341 -12.73 -18.37 18.24
N ALA A 342 -11.39 -18.26 18.29
CA ALA A 342 -10.49 -18.86 17.33
C ALA A 342 -9.47 -19.77 18.04
N THR A 343 -9.08 -20.83 17.36
CA THR A 343 -7.99 -21.73 17.77
C THR A 343 -6.78 -21.54 16.87
N CYS A 344 -5.60 -21.91 17.39
CA CYS A 344 -4.36 -21.80 16.66
C CYS A 344 -4.11 -23.08 15.84
N PRO A 345 -4.00 -22.99 14.51
CA PRO A 345 -3.64 -24.13 13.67
C PRO A 345 -2.17 -24.54 13.90
N ALA A 346 -1.86 -25.80 13.63
CA ALA A 346 -0.47 -26.29 13.66
C ALA A 346 0.35 -25.70 12.51
N PRO A 347 1.68 -25.56 12.66
CA PRO A 347 2.59 -25.14 11.60
C PRO A 347 2.52 -26.08 10.39
N ARG A 348 2.76 -25.50 9.22
CA ARG A 348 2.89 -26.20 7.94
C ARG A 348 4.25 -25.87 7.32
N PRO A 349 4.73 -26.64 6.35
CA PRO A 349 5.98 -26.32 5.64
C PRO A 349 5.97 -24.95 4.99
N ASP A 350 4.81 -24.50 4.49
CA ASP A 350 4.59 -23.24 3.80
C ASP A 350 4.15 -22.08 4.70
N TYR A 351 3.84 -22.34 6.00
CA TYR A 351 3.35 -21.31 6.91
C TYR A 351 3.54 -21.64 8.39
N LEU A 352 4.09 -20.69 9.15
CA LEU A 352 4.18 -20.70 10.61
C LEU A 352 3.15 -19.69 11.19
N PRO A 353 2.08 -20.15 11.89
CA PRO A 353 1.11 -19.23 12.49
C PRO A 353 1.75 -18.38 13.60
N MET A 354 1.39 -17.09 13.66
CA MET A 354 1.85 -16.20 14.75
C MET A 354 1.42 -16.69 16.13
N CYS A 355 0.22 -17.20 16.26
CA CYS A 355 -0.26 -17.77 17.53
C CYS A 355 0.56 -19.00 17.96
N TRP A 356 1.05 -19.81 17.01
CA TRP A 356 1.90 -20.94 17.34
C TRP A 356 3.23 -20.45 17.89
N GLN A 357 3.85 -19.49 17.23
CA GLN A 357 5.14 -18.93 17.65
C GLN A 357 5.02 -18.25 19.03
N ALA A 358 3.90 -17.61 19.35
CA ALA A 358 3.63 -17.08 20.68
C ALA A 358 3.77 -18.17 21.76
N GLY A 359 3.21 -19.35 21.49
CA GLY A 359 3.35 -20.50 22.38
C GLY A 359 4.78 -20.99 22.54
N GLU A 360 5.54 -21.09 21.43
CA GLU A 360 6.93 -21.50 21.46
C GLU A 360 7.80 -20.54 22.30
N ILE A 361 7.64 -19.22 22.10
CA ILE A 361 8.37 -18.19 22.88
C ILE A 361 8.08 -18.34 24.39
N ILE A 362 6.82 -18.49 24.77
CA ILE A 362 6.45 -18.66 26.19
C ILE A 362 6.97 -19.98 26.75
N ARG A 363 6.87 -21.08 25.99
CA ARG A 363 7.40 -22.38 26.42
C ARG A 363 8.90 -22.32 26.72
N ASP A 364 9.67 -21.76 25.78
CA ASP A 364 11.12 -21.71 25.90
C ASP A 364 11.53 -20.84 27.09
N ARG A 365 10.92 -19.68 27.30
CA ARG A 365 11.16 -18.81 28.45
C ARG A 365 10.78 -19.49 29.78
N CYS A 366 9.69 -20.27 29.82
CA CYS A 366 9.24 -20.99 30.98
C CYS A 366 10.26 -22.09 31.34
N LEU A 367 10.78 -22.82 30.35
CA LEU A 367 11.85 -23.85 30.59
C LEU A 367 13.15 -23.19 31.04
N GLU A 368 13.53 -22.04 30.49
CA GLU A 368 14.69 -21.26 30.94
C GLU A 368 14.53 -20.74 32.36
N ALA A 369 13.32 -20.46 32.82
CA ALA A 369 13.00 -20.09 34.20
C ALA A 369 13.09 -21.27 35.16
N GLY A 370 13.23 -22.52 34.68
CA GLY A 370 13.39 -23.73 35.45
C GLY A 370 12.09 -24.41 35.88
N GLU A 371 10.97 -24.06 35.26
CA GLU A 371 9.67 -24.69 35.47
C GLU A 371 9.62 -26.08 34.80
N ASP A 372 8.71 -26.95 35.24
CA ASP A 372 8.56 -28.28 34.66
C ASP A 372 7.89 -28.25 33.28
N GLY A 373 8.15 -29.25 32.44
CA GLY A 373 7.69 -29.33 31.09
C GLY A 373 6.16 -29.32 30.93
N ALA A 374 5.41 -29.86 31.90
CA ALA A 374 3.95 -29.88 31.83
C ALA A 374 3.36 -28.48 32.10
N THR A 375 3.94 -27.77 33.07
CA THR A 375 3.62 -26.35 33.31
C THR A 375 3.91 -25.48 32.10
N CYS A 376 5.09 -25.67 31.47
CA CYS A 376 5.48 -24.87 30.31
C CYS A 376 4.60 -25.14 29.08
N GLU A 377 4.19 -26.40 28.88
CA GLU A 377 3.24 -26.68 27.76
C GLU A 377 1.85 -26.13 28.04
N ALA A 378 1.37 -26.09 29.27
CA ALA A 378 0.11 -25.43 29.62
C ALA A 378 0.16 -23.91 29.36
N ARG A 379 1.29 -23.26 29.73
CA ARG A 379 1.50 -21.82 29.43
C ARG A 379 1.59 -21.57 27.93
N ALA A 380 2.25 -22.43 27.17
CA ALA A 380 2.33 -22.37 25.72
C ALA A 380 0.93 -22.47 25.06
N ALA A 381 0.11 -23.41 25.54
CA ALA A 381 -1.26 -23.57 25.05
C ALA A 381 -2.12 -22.32 25.33
N ALA A 382 -1.97 -21.71 26.50
CA ALA A 382 -2.63 -20.44 26.83
C ALA A 382 -2.15 -19.30 25.91
N ALA A 383 -0.84 -19.23 25.62
CA ALA A 383 -0.30 -18.23 24.71
C ALA A 383 -0.82 -18.39 23.28
N ARG A 384 -0.90 -19.63 22.78
CA ARG A 384 -1.49 -19.93 21.46
C ARG A 384 -2.96 -19.46 21.39
N LEU A 385 -3.73 -19.72 22.44
CA LEU A 385 -5.14 -19.31 22.51
C LEU A 385 -5.29 -17.78 22.57
N ASN A 386 -4.53 -17.11 23.44
CA ASN A 386 -4.58 -15.66 23.59
C ASN A 386 -4.18 -14.95 22.29
N ALA A 387 -3.11 -15.39 21.65
CA ALA A 387 -2.66 -14.81 20.38
C ALA A 387 -3.66 -15.08 19.24
N ALA A 388 -4.30 -16.23 19.17
CA ALA A 388 -5.32 -16.53 18.17
C ALA A 388 -6.53 -15.60 18.27
N ASN A 389 -6.87 -15.15 19.50
CA ASN A 389 -8.04 -14.30 19.77
C ASN A 389 -7.70 -12.81 19.91
N SER A 390 -6.46 -12.40 19.61
CA SER A 390 -6.03 -10.98 19.72
C SER A 390 -5.97 -10.26 18.38
N SER A 391 -6.49 -10.87 17.31
CA SER A 391 -6.57 -10.29 15.97
C SER A 391 -5.21 -9.74 15.49
N VAL A 392 -5.11 -8.46 15.13
CA VAL A 392 -3.87 -7.81 14.67
C VAL A 392 -2.83 -7.62 15.79
N ALA A 393 -3.22 -7.78 17.04
CA ALA A 393 -2.38 -7.57 18.23
C ALA A 393 -1.76 -8.85 18.79
N ALA A 394 -1.75 -9.94 18.06
CA ALA A 394 -1.26 -11.25 18.53
C ALA A 394 0.15 -11.18 19.16
N HIS A 395 1.06 -10.36 18.61
CA HIS A 395 2.40 -10.17 19.14
C HIS A 395 2.46 -9.49 20.51
N LEU A 396 1.43 -8.71 20.88
CA LEU A 396 1.36 -8.03 22.18
C LEU A 396 0.96 -8.98 23.32
N THR A 397 0.43 -10.16 23.01
CA THR A 397 0.08 -11.17 24.02
C THR A 397 1.28 -11.78 24.72
N VAL A 398 2.49 -11.59 24.17
CA VAL A 398 3.75 -12.09 24.69
C VAL A 398 4.62 -10.90 25.14
N PRO A 399 4.72 -10.62 26.44
CA PRO A 399 5.42 -9.45 26.95
C PRO A 399 6.90 -9.41 26.58
N GLY A 400 7.41 -8.21 26.32
CA GLY A 400 8.84 -7.95 26.14
C GLY A 400 9.52 -8.72 25.01
N THR A 401 8.76 -9.19 24.00
CA THR A 401 9.33 -9.87 22.84
C THR A 401 10.18 -8.93 21.99
N LYS A 402 11.20 -9.50 21.38
CA LYS A 402 11.92 -8.90 20.26
C LYS A 402 11.35 -9.47 18.98
N ILE A 403 11.39 -8.68 17.91
CA ILE A 403 10.86 -9.14 16.63
C ILE A 403 11.57 -10.39 16.10
N GLU A 404 12.85 -10.58 16.45
CA GLU A 404 13.64 -11.74 16.07
C GLU A 404 13.10 -13.06 16.67
N GLU A 405 12.39 -13.00 17.78
CA GLU A 405 11.78 -14.20 18.41
C GLU A 405 10.57 -14.70 17.62
N TRP A 406 9.99 -13.86 16.77
CA TRP A 406 8.85 -14.23 15.93
C TRP A 406 9.23 -14.96 14.65
N LEU A 407 10.52 -15.01 14.31
CA LEU A 407 11.02 -15.65 13.09
C LEU A 407 10.27 -15.17 11.85
N ASP A 408 9.78 -16.09 11.01
CA ASP A 408 8.95 -15.82 9.85
C ASP A 408 7.45 -16.08 10.11
N ALA A 409 7.04 -16.07 11.37
CA ALA A 409 5.64 -16.31 11.74
C ALA A 409 4.70 -15.30 11.10
N GLY A 410 3.58 -15.77 10.56
CA GLY A 410 2.58 -14.97 9.88
C GLY A 410 2.88 -14.71 8.41
N GLN A 411 4.03 -15.14 7.89
CA GLN A 411 4.44 -14.93 6.51
C GLN A 411 4.14 -16.12 5.61
N CYS A 412 3.75 -15.85 4.38
CA CYS A 412 3.71 -16.84 3.31
C CYS A 412 5.15 -17.11 2.84
N ARG A 413 5.61 -18.35 2.92
CA ARG A 413 7.00 -18.72 2.59
C ARG A 413 7.26 -18.85 1.09
N ASP A 414 6.25 -19.24 0.33
CA ASP A 414 6.31 -19.52 -1.10
C ASP A 414 5.63 -18.46 -1.99
N CYS A 415 5.11 -17.38 -1.38
CA CYS A 415 4.53 -16.26 -2.12
C CYS A 415 5.60 -15.27 -2.60
N PHE A 416 5.27 -14.54 -3.66
CA PHE A 416 6.08 -13.42 -4.13
C PHE A 416 5.89 -12.18 -3.25
N LEU A 417 6.93 -11.77 -2.51
CA LEU A 417 6.95 -10.56 -1.69
C LEU A 417 5.65 -10.36 -0.87
N PRO A 418 5.26 -11.31 -0.03
CA PRO A 418 3.99 -11.25 0.67
C PRO A 418 3.92 -10.08 1.65
N SER A 419 2.72 -9.59 1.89
CA SER A 419 2.45 -8.61 2.93
C SER A 419 2.76 -9.17 4.32
N PHE A 420 3.13 -8.29 5.27
CA PHE A 420 3.27 -8.70 6.67
C PHE A 420 1.95 -9.26 7.22
N GLY A 421 2.05 -10.39 7.96
CA GLY A 421 0.88 -11.02 8.57
C GLY A 421 -0.17 -11.45 7.54
N TYR A 422 0.25 -12.01 6.42
CA TYR A 422 -0.53 -12.30 5.23
C TYR A 422 -1.90 -12.94 5.50
N ARG A 423 -2.97 -12.43 4.84
CA ARG A 423 -4.37 -12.87 4.97
C ARG A 423 -4.87 -13.46 3.64
N PRO A 424 -4.77 -14.80 3.39
CA PRO A 424 -5.12 -15.39 2.10
C PRO A 424 -6.54 -15.11 1.62
N GLY A 425 -7.52 -15.03 2.55
CA GLY A 425 -8.92 -14.70 2.23
C GLY A 425 -9.15 -13.29 1.67
N GLY A 426 -8.13 -12.42 1.74
CA GLY A 426 -8.09 -11.10 1.11
C GLY A 426 -7.37 -11.08 -0.24
N SER A 427 -6.92 -12.22 -0.78
CA SER A 427 -6.19 -12.26 -2.05
C SER A 427 -7.09 -12.08 -3.27
N ALA A 428 -6.49 -11.60 -4.37
CA ALA A 428 -7.19 -11.44 -5.64
C ALA A 428 -7.70 -12.76 -6.19
N GLN A 429 -6.93 -13.82 -6.08
CA GLN A 429 -7.31 -15.17 -6.53
C GLN A 429 -8.52 -15.71 -5.75
N TYR A 430 -8.49 -15.54 -4.41
CA TYR A 430 -9.64 -15.93 -3.57
C TYR A 430 -10.90 -15.18 -3.99
N ALA A 431 -10.81 -13.88 -4.17
CA ALA A 431 -11.95 -13.07 -4.56
C ALA A 431 -12.50 -13.41 -5.95
N LEU A 432 -11.64 -13.75 -6.92
CA LEU A 432 -12.06 -14.18 -8.25
C LEU A 432 -12.77 -15.55 -8.23
N ALA A 433 -12.44 -16.40 -7.26
CA ALA A 433 -13.08 -17.70 -7.07
C ALA A 433 -14.43 -17.62 -6.35
N LEU A 434 -14.72 -16.50 -5.65
CA LEU A 434 -15.99 -16.33 -4.94
C LEU A 434 -17.18 -16.08 -5.86
N SER A 435 -18.35 -16.56 -5.44
CA SER A 435 -19.65 -16.18 -5.98
C SER A 435 -20.63 -15.95 -4.83
N ASN A 436 -21.42 -14.88 -4.92
CA ASN A 436 -22.57 -14.69 -4.05
C ASN A 436 -23.84 -15.12 -4.78
N PHE A 437 -24.62 -15.97 -4.14
CA PHE A 437 -25.85 -16.55 -4.72
C PHE A 437 -27.06 -15.85 -4.08
N ASP A 438 -27.79 -15.10 -4.89
CA ASP A 438 -29.05 -14.51 -4.44
C ASP A 438 -30.17 -15.56 -4.37
N LYS A 439 -31.34 -15.14 -3.87
CA LYS A 439 -32.51 -16.02 -3.75
C LYS A 439 -33.03 -16.54 -5.10
N ASN A 440 -32.60 -15.96 -6.20
CA ASN A 440 -32.99 -16.32 -7.57
C ASN A 440 -31.94 -17.17 -8.28
N GLY A 441 -30.81 -17.46 -7.63
CA GLY A 441 -29.77 -18.37 -8.10
C GLY A 441 -28.81 -17.78 -9.12
N ALA A 442 -28.92 -16.48 -9.49
CA ALA A 442 -27.93 -15.83 -10.34
C ALA A 442 -26.72 -15.41 -9.51
N PRO A 443 -25.51 -15.91 -9.79
CA PRO A 443 -24.34 -15.58 -9.00
C PRO A 443 -23.82 -14.18 -9.33
N THR A 444 -23.57 -13.37 -8.30
CA THR A 444 -22.78 -12.15 -8.36
C THR A 444 -21.31 -12.48 -8.17
N ARG A 445 -20.43 -11.89 -9.01
CA ARG A 445 -18.99 -12.17 -9.02
C ARG A 445 -18.20 -10.90 -9.27
N PHE A 446 -16.97 -10.88 -8.79
CA PHE A 446 -16.04 -9.83 -9.19
C PHE A 446 -15.53 -10.04 -10.62
N LYS A 447 -15.44 -8.94 -11.34
CA LYS A 447 -14.77 -8.86 -12.65
C LYS A 447 -13.78 -7.69 -12.62
N TRP A 448 -12.69 -7.88 -11.90
CA TRP A 448 -11.68 -6.85 -11.70
C TRP A 448 -10.63 -6.82 -12.79
N GLY A 449 -10.13 -5.62 -13.11
CA GLY A 449 -8.82 -5.43 -13.68
C GLY A 449 -7.77 -5.34 -12.57
N PHE A 450 -6.55 -5.71 -12.87
CA PHE A 450 -5.42 -5.64 -11.96
C PHE A 450 -4.59 -4.40 -12.22
N ILE A 451 -4.16 -3.75 -11.14
CA ILE A 451 -3.13 -2.72 -11.12
C ILE A 451 -2.17 -2.97 -9.97
N ALA A 452 -1.05 -2.26 -9.98
CA ALA A 452 -0.16 -2.12 -8.84
C ALA A 452 0.19 -0.64 -8.67
N SER A 453 0.61 -0.25 -7.46
CA SER A 453 0.96 1.13 -7.12
C SER A 453 2.08 1.16 -6.09
N SER A 454 2.58 2.34 -5.71
CA SER A 454 3.62 2.43 -4.68
C SER A 454 3.07 2.47 -3.27
N ASP A 455 1.95 3.14 -3.05
CA ASP A 455 1.45 3.51 -1.73
C ASP A 455 2.53 4.26 -0.91
N ASN A 456 3.23 5.15 -1.60
CA ASN A 456 4.35 5.87 -1.01
C ASN A 456 3.86 7.08 -0.20
N HIS A 457 4.29 7.17 1.07
CA HIS A 457 3.93 8.22 2.01
C HIS A 457 4.94 9.37 2.08
N ARG A 458 5.73 9.59 1.03
CA ARG A 458 6.75 10.64 0.96
C ARG A 458 6.68 11.47 -0.32
N ALA A 459 5.48 11.56 -0.91
CA ALA A 459 5.23 12.27 -2.16
C ALA A 459 6.14 11.79 -3.32
N ARG A 460 6.36 10.47 -3.42
CA ARG A 460 7.23 9.84 -4.44
C ARG A 460 6.46 8.85 -5.27
N ALA A 461 5.70 9.35 -6.23
CA ALA A 461 4.93 8.54 -7.15
C ALA A 461 5.85 7.68 -8.05
N GLY A 462 5.56 6.38 -8.16
CA GLY A 462 6.28 5.47 -9.06
C GLY A 462 7.68 5.08 -8.60
N THR A 463 7.89 4.87 -7.31
CA THR A 463 9.12 4.31 -6.75
C THR A 463 9.42 2.90 -7.27
N GLY A 464 10.64 2.40 -7.04
CA GLY A 464 11.03 1.04 -7.46
C GLY A 464 11.68 0.93 -8.84
N TYR A 465 11.95 2.04 -9.51
CA TYR A 465 12.70 2.06 -10.78
C TYR A 465 14.20 1.69 -10.60
N LYS A 466 14.75 1.85 -9.39
CA LYS A 466 16.12 1.45 -9.02
C LYS A 466 16.15 0.93 -7.57
N PRO A 467 17.05 0.00 -7.22
CA PRO A 467 17.16 -0.55 -5.87
C PRO A 467 18.08 0.31 -4.98
N ILE A 468 17.73 1.57 -4.78
CA ILE A 468 18.49 2.56 -4.01
C ILE A 468 17.58 3.35 -3.09
N ASP A 469 18.18 3.95 -2.05
CA ASP A 469 17.55 4.92 -1.15
C ASP A 469 16.32 4.36 -0.40
N ARG A 470 16.50 3.17 0.20
CA ARG A 470 15.47 2.43 0.94
C ARG A 470 14.67 3.32 1.89
N LEU A 471 15.36 4.16 2.66
CA LEU A 471 14.71 4.98 3.69
C LEU A 471 13.81 6.09 3.13
N ARG A 472 13.94 6.44 1.85
CA ARG A 472 13.12 7.47 1.20
C ARG A 472 12.11 6.89 0.22
N GLN A 473 12.44 5.75 -0.42
CA GLN A 473 11.56 5.11 -1.39
C GLN A 473 10.60 4.09 -0.78
N THR A 474 10.72 3.81 0.53
CA THR A 474 9.80 2.93 1.26
C THR A 474 9.35 3.58 2.56
N GLU A 475 8.41 2.93 3.22
CA GLU A 475 7.91 3.34 4.54
C GLU A 475 8.76 2.78 5.70
N ALA A 476 9.97 2.31 5.45
CA ALA A 476 10.89 1.85 6.47
C ALA A 476 11.24 2.99 7.44
N VAL A 477 10.72 2.91 8.65
CA VAL A 477 10.91 3.93 9.70
C VAL A 477 12.29 3.78 10.34
N ARG A 478 12.95 4.89 10.58
CA ARG A 478 14.25 4.92 11.25
C ARG A 478 14.18 5.77 12.52
N VAL A 479 13.83 5.13 13.63
CA VAL A 479 13.90 5.79 14.94
C VAL A 479 15.28 5.56 15.55
N SER A 480 15.95 6.64 15.98
CA SER A 480 17.28 6.52 16.58
C SER A 480 17.21 5.72 17.89
N ARG A 481 18.29 4.95 18.20
CA ARG A 481 18.41 4.13 19.40
C ARG A 481 18.17 4.91 20.69
N GLN A 482 18.49 6.20 20.71
CA GLN A 482 18.29 7.09 21.86
C GLN A 482 16.79 7.34 22.16
N TRP A 483 15.98 7.49 21.11
CA TRP A 483 14.56 7.81 21.23
C TRP A 483 13.66 6.60 21.27
N ARG A 484 14.08 5.50 20.64
CA ARG A 484 13.27 4.28 20.50
C ARG A 484 12.67 3.76 21.83
N PRO A 485 13.43 3.61 22.96
CA PRO A 485 12.83 3.12 24.20
C PRO A 485 11.84 4.09 24.84
N ARG A 486 11.88 5.37 24.46
CA ARG A 486 10.97 6.40 24.98
C ARG A 486 9.68 6.48 24.20
N ILE A 487 9.74 6.20 22.89
CA ILE A 487 8.59 6.23 21.99
C ILE A 487 7.87 4.87 21.98
N PHE A 488 8.64 3.80 21.99
CA PHE A 488 8.17 2.42 21.93
C PHE A 488 8.66 1.66 23.18
N PRO A 489 8.13 1.93 24.38
CA PRO A 489 8.53 1.23 25.58
C PRO A 489 8.18 -0.25 25.43
N LYS A 490 9.17 -1.13 25.67
CA LYS A 490 8.97 -2.56 25.70
C LYS A 490 8.66 -2.99 27.13
N GLY A 491 7.71 -3.93 27.26
CA GLY A 491 7.51 -4.66 28.52
C GLY A 491 8.74 -5.52 28.85
N GLU A 492 8.88 -5.89 30.11
CA GLU A 492 9.88 -6.88 30.51
C GLU A 492 9.48 -8.26 29.97
N PRO A 493 10.47 -9.07 29.50
CA PRO A 493 10.19 -10.44 29.10
C PRO A 493 9.54 -11.22 30.24
N ALA A 494 8.48 -11.93 29.94
CA ALA A 494 7.79 -12.82 30.89
C ALA A 494 7.61 -14.21 30.27
N ASP A 495 7.47 -15.19 31.12
CA ASP A 495 7.21 -16.59 30.77
C ASP A 495 5.71 -16.95 30.86
N GLU A 496 4.88 -15.94 30.97
CA GLU A 496 3.42 -16.00 30.93
C GLU A 496 2.85 -15.04 29.88
N THR A 497 1.70 -15.42 29.35
CA THR A 497 0.94 -14.63 28.38
C THR A 497 -0.21 -13.90 29.07
N TYR A 498 -0.76 -12.89 28.42
CA TYR A 498 -1.99 -12.23 28.87
C TYR A 498 -2.95 -11.96 27.70
N VAL A 499 -4.22 -11.77 28.04
CA VAL A 499 -5.25 -11.38 27.08
C VAL A 499 -5.09 -9.91 26.74
N ILE A 500 -5.13 -9.58 25.47
CA ILE A 500 -5.14 -8.20 25.00
C ILE A 500 -6.57 -7.73 24.84
N ASP A 501 -6.88 -6.61 25.48
CA ASP A 501 -8.10 -5.87 25.22
C ASP A 501 -7.98 -5.17 23.84
N PRO A 502 -8.87 -5.46 22.89
CA PRO A 502 -8.85 -4.81 21.58
C PRO A 502 -8.89 -3.27 21.66
N GLU A 503 -9.56 -2.69 22.66
CA GLU A 503 -9.59 -1.24 22.87
C GLU A 503 -8.20 -0.68 23.24
N LEU A 504 -7.38 -1.45 23.96
CA LEU A 504 -6.02 -1.06 24.30
C LEU A 504 -5.16 -0.88 23.05
N VAL A 505 -5.28 -1.81 22.08
CA VAL A 505 -4.54 -1.74 20.81
C VAL A 505 -4.84 -0.43 20.08
N MET A 506 -6.10 -0.04 20.10
CA MET A 506 -6.55 1.22 19.48
C MET A 506 -5.99 2.46 20.17
N ASN A 507 -5.76 2.40 21.48
CA ASN A 507 -5.20 3.51 22.25
C ASN A 507 -3.68 3.63 22.11
N LEU A 508 -2.99 2.55 21.78
CA LEU A 508 -1.54 2.55 21.59
C LEU A 508 -1.12 3.16 20.24
N GLY A 509 -2.05 3.27 19.29
CA GLY A 509 -1.77 3.79 17.95
C GLY A 509 -0.59 3.06 17.29
N PHE A 510 0.29 3.81 16.65
CA PHE A 510 1.48 3.23 15.99
C PHE A 510 2.46 2.53 16.94
N ALA A 511 2.45 2.83 18.24
CA ALA A 511 3.29 2.13 19.21
C ALA A 511 2.92 0.64 19.35
N ALA A 512 1.64 0.28 19.16
CA ALA A 512 1.18 -1.10 19.19
C ALA A 512 1.70 -1.94 18.02
N THR A 513 1.94 -1.30 16.90
CA THR A 513 2.27 -1.92 15.62
C THR A 513 3.71 -1.65 15.17
N GLU A 514 4.51 -0.98 16.02
CA GLU A 514 5.89 -0.62 15.69
C GLU A 514 6.75 -1.83 15.31
N MET A 515 6.57 -2.96 15.99
CA MET A 515 7.33 -4.18 15.71
C MET A 515 7.05 -4.69 14.29
N GLU A 516 5.78 -4.67 13.85
CA GLU A 516 5.36 -5.10 12.52
C GLU A 516 5.90 -4.19 11.43
N ARG A 517 5.85 -2.88 11.66
CA ARG A 517 6.42 -1.90 10.73
C ARG A 517 7.92 -2.06 10.59
N GLN A 518 8.60 -2.27 11.70
CA GLN A 518 10.06 -2.40 11.76
C GLN A 518 10.56 -3.73 11.20
N ALA A 519 9.68 -4.70 11.00
CA ALA A 519 10.00 -5.91 10.25
C ALA A 519 10.36 -5.63 8.78
N SER A 520 10.21 -4.39 8.34
CA SER A 520 10.60 -3.92 7.00
C SER A 520 9.94 -4.71 5.86
N PHE A 521 8.66 -5.09 6.05
CA PHE A 521 7.83 -5.68 4.98
C PHE A 521 7.39 -4.62 3.95
N TRP A 522 8.02 -3.46 4.00
CA TRP A 522 7.82 -2.36 3.11
C TRP A 522 8.70 -2.49 1.88
N THR A 523 8.08 -2.58 0.74
CA THR A 523 8.78 -2.57 -0.56
C THR A 523 8.62 -1.22 -1.24
N THR A 524 9.17 -1.07 -2.45
CA THR A 524 8.95 0.11 -3.29
C THR A 524 7.62 0.05 -4.05
N GLY A 525 6.80 -0.98 -3.83
CA GLY A 525 5.54 -1.17 -4.51
C GLY A 525 5.68 -1.53 -5.99
N GLY A 526 4.67 -1.18 -6.76
CA GLY A 526 4.56 -1.50 -8.17
C GLY A 526 4.10 -0.31 -9.01
N LEU A 527 3.72 -0.58 -10.28
CA LEU A 527 3.16 0.39 -11.20
C LEU A 527 1.88 -0.14 -11.82
N ALA A 528 0.90 0.73 -12.00
CA ALA A 528 -0.21 0.50 -12.92
C ALA A 528 0.25 0.70 -14.35
N ALA A 529 -0.18 -0.17 -15.26
CA ALA A 529 0.01 0.00 -16.68
C ALA A 529 -1.36 -0.05 -17.39
N VAL A 530 -1.54 0.79 -18.40
CA VAL A 530 -2.80 0.86 -19.17
C VAL A 530 -2.52 0.76 -20.66
N HIS A 531 -3.39 0.04 -21.39
CA HIS A 531 -3.44 0.07 -22.84
C HIS A 531 -4.36 1.21 -23.30
N SER A 532 -3.79 2.37 -23.54
CA SER A 532 -4.51 3.62 -23.83
C SER A 532 -4.47 4.00 -25.30
N GLN A 533 -5.57 4.59 -25.80
CA GLN A 533 -5.66 5.14 -27.16
C GLN A 533 -5.03 6.53 -27.31
N GLY A 534 -4.08 6.86 -26.47
CA GLY A 534 -3.37 8.12 -26.41
C GLY A 534 -3.04 8.52 -24.97
N ARG A 535 -2.45 9.68 -24.81
CA ARG A 535 -1.94 10.17 -23.52
C ARG A 535 -2.90 11.13 -22.81
N SER A 536 -4.07 11.40 -23.40
CA SER A 536 -5.05 12.29 -22.76
C SER A 536 -5.61 11.70 -21.47
N ARG A 537 -6.04 12.57 -20.55
CA ARG A 537 -6.74 12.20 -19.30
C ARG A 537 -7.88 11.21 -19.55
N ASP A 538 -8.74 11.51 -20.54
CA ASP A 538 -9.88 10.67 -20.86
C ASP A 538 -9.45 9.31 -21.41
N ALA A 539 -8.46 9.25 -22.29
CA ALA A 539 -7.98 8.01 -22.86
C ALA A 539 -7.39 7.07 -21.79
N ILE A 540 -6.64 7.63 -20.83
CA ILE A 540 -6.08 6.87 -19.70
C ILE A 540 -7.22 6.37 -18.78
N PHE A 541 -8.14 7.27 -18.40
CA PHE A 541 -9.23 6.90 -17.50
C PHE A 541 -10.18 5.87 -18.13
N ASP A 542 -10.49 6.02 -19.43
CA ASP A 542 -11.29 5.03 -20.17
C ASP A 542 -10.64 3.66 -20.22
N ALA A 543 -9.30 3.59 -20.33
CA ALA A 543 -8.57 2.32 -20.28
C ALA A 543 -8.67 1.68 -18.88
N LEU A 544 -8.58 2.49 -17.82
CA LEU A 544 -8.79 2.04 -16.42
C LEU A 544 -10.22 1.49 -16.24
N GLU A 545 -11.25 2.19 -16.70
CA GLU A 545 -12.64 1.75 -16.62
C GLU A 545 -12.92 0.48 -17.41
N ARG A 546 -12.32 0.33 -18.59
CA ARG A 546 -12.42 -0.89 -19.40
C ARG A 546 -11.59 -2.05 -18.85
N ARG A 547 -10.77 -1.81 -17.82
CA ARG A 547 -9.85 -2.81 -17.21
C ARG A 547 -8.78 -3.29 -18.20
N GLU A 548 -8.49 -2.52 -19.23
CA GLU A 548 -7.37 -2.76 -20.14
C GLU A 548 -6.06 -2.37 -19.45
N THR A 549 -5.81 -3.01 -18.31
CA THR A 549 -4.77 -2.66 -17.35
C THR A 549 -3.97 -3.89 -16.96
N TYR A 550 -2.80 -3.66 -16.42
CA TYR A 550 -2.03 -4.66 -15.71
C TYR A 550 -1.16 -4.02 -14.63
N GLY A 551 -0.78 -4.82 -13.62
CA GLY A 551 0.17 -4.39 -12.62
C GLY A 551 1.58 -4.83 -12.95
N THR A 552 2.60 -4.08 -12.52
CA THR A 552 3.98 -4.57 -12.47
C THR A 552 4.53 -4.43 -11.07
N SER A 553 5.54 -5.21 -10.74
CA SER A 553 6.24 -5.10 -9.47
C SER A 553 7.26 -3.94 -9.41
N GLY A 554 7.20 -2.99 -10.35
CA GLY A 554 8.06 -1.78 -10.41
C GLY A 554 8.73 -1.60 -11.77
N PRO A 555 9.41 -2.61 -12.34
CA PRO A 555 9.96 -2.53 -13.68
C PRO A 555 8.88 -2.38 -14.76
N ARG A 556 9.18 -1.61 -15.81
CA ARG A 556 8.26 -1.35 -16.92
C ARG A 556 8.29 -2.48 -17.95
N ILE A 557 7.80 -3.65 -17.53
CA ILE A 557 7.62 -4.81 -18.40
C ILE A 557 6.47 -4.49 -19.36
N LEU A 558 6.67 -4.67 -20.66
CA LEU A 558 5.59 -4.56 -21.65
C LEU A 558 4.87 -5.88 -21.76
N LEU A 559 3.55 -5.87 -21.63
CA LEU A 559 2.72 -7.07 -21.61
C LEU A 559 1.45 -6.87 -22.45
N TRP A 560 1.18 -7.79 -23.35
CA TRP A 560 -0.07 -7.91 -24.09
C TRP A 560 -0.69 -9.28 -23.81
N PHE A 561 -1.95 -9.31 -23.47
CA PHE A 561 -2.73 -10.52 -23.25
C PHE A 561 -4.12 -10.34 -23.82
N ASN A 562 -4.42 -11.07 -24.88
CA ASN A 562 -5.70 -10.98 -25.59
C ASN A 562 -6.15 -12.38 -26.01
N THR A 563 -7.43 -12.52 -26.37
CA THR A 563 -7.82 -13.67 -27.22
C THR A 563 -7.38 -13.40 -28.65
N VAL A 564 -7.20 -14.45 -29.45
CA VAL A 564 -6.89 -14.31 -30.89
C VAL A 564 -8.02 -13.63 -31.68
N ASP A 565 -9.25 -13.65 -31.15
CA ASP A 565 -10.41 -12.95 -31.70
C ASP A 565 -10.44 -11.45 -31.31
N GLY A 566 -9.44 -10.97 -30.57
CA GLY A 566 -9.25 -9.55 -30.26
C GLY A 566 -9.88 -9.06 -28.94
N THR A 567 -10.41 -9.93 -28.07
CA THR A 567 -10.86 -9.52 -26.73
C THR A 567 -9.62 -9.23 -25.86
N PRO A 568 -9.43 -7.98 -25.39
CA PRO A 568 -8.28 -7.63 -24.57
C PRO A 568 -8.42 -8.13 -23.14
N MET A 569 -7.31 -8.08 -22.39
CA MET A 569 -7.33 -8.24 -20.93
C MET A 569 -8.38 -7.32 -20.29
N GLY A 570 -9.01 -7.77 -19.20
CA GLY A 570 -10.16 -7.11 -18.56
C GLY A 570 -11.51 -7.39 -19.26
N GLY A 571 -11.49 -8.00 -20.45
CA GLY A 571 -12.66 -8.31 -21.24
C GLY A 571 -13.40 -9.57 -20.84
N THR A 572 -14.58 -9.78 -21.45
CA THR A 572 -15.40 -10.99 -21.24
C THR A 572 -15.68 -11.66 -22.60
N VAL A 573 -15.48 -12.96 -22.67
CA VAL A 573 -15.79 -13.82 -23.83
C VAL A 573 -16.93 -14.75 -23.46
N ARG A 574 -17.85 -15.00 -24.40
CA ARG A 574 -18.92 -16.01 -24.27
C ARG A 574 -18.74 -17.08 -25.32
N THR A 575 -18.48 -18.30 -24.90
CA THR A 575 -18.18 -19.42 -25.81
C THR A 575 -18.55 -20.74 -25.18
N ASP A 576 -18.85 -21.72 -26.04
CA ASP A 576 -19.01 -23.14 -25.68
C ASP A 576 -17.71 -23.93 -25.88
N LYS A 577 -16.65 -23.27 -26.37
CA LYS A 577 -15.33 -23.87 -26.62
C LYS A 577 -14.27 -23.06 -25.86
N GLY A 578 -13.15 -23.72 -25.53
CA GLY A 578 -12.01 -22.99 -24.95
C GLY A 578 -11.54 -21.91 -25.91
N PRO A 579 -11.46 -20.62 -25.47
CA PRO A 579 -10.90 -19.57 -26.29
C PRO A 579 -9.39 -19.82 -26.52
N VAL A 580 -8.88 -19.29 -27.62
CA VAL A 580 -7.44 -19.25 -27.86
C VAL A 580 -6.91 -17.90 -27.42
N PHE A 581 -5.93 -17.92 -26.55
CA PHE A 581 -5.28 -16.73 -26.03
C PHE A 581 -3.92 -16.50 -26.70
N GLU A 582 -3.55 -15.24 -26.82
CA GLU A 582 -2.24 -14.81 -27.26
C GLU A 582 -1.58 -13.98 -26.16
N VAL A 583 -0.32 -14.30 -25.81
CA VAL A 583 0.50 -13.57 -24.85
C VAL A 583 1.75 -13.09 -25.53
N LYS A 584 2.12 -11.83 -25.26
CA LYS A 584 3.39 -11.23 -25.66
C LYS A 584 3.95 -10.44 -24.51
N ALA A 585 5.24 -10.59 -24.24
CA ALA A 585 5.91 -9.84 -23.18
C ALA A 585 7.33 -9.47 -23.57
N VAL A 586 7.76 -8.27 -23.17
CA VAL A 586 9.12 -7.77 -23.34
C VAL A 586 9.60 -7.19 -22.02
N GLY A 587 10.79 -7.57 -21.60
CA GLY A 587 11.33 -7.14 -20.31
C GLY A 587 11.62 -5.65 -20.24
N ALA A 588 11.72 -5.14 -19.03
CA ALA A 588 12.03 -3.74 -18.77
C ALA A 588 13.47 -3.40 -19.17
N HIS A 589 13.73 -2.13 -19.42
CA HIS A 589 15.09 -1.64 -19.65
C HIS A 589 15.94 -1.73 -18.38
N LYS A 590 17.19 -2.14 -18.52
CA LYS A 590 18.21 -1.98 -17.48
C LYS A 590 18.42 -0.49 -17.21
N GLN A 591 18.62 -0.15 -15.95
CA GLN A 591 18.78 1.25 -15.54
C GLN A 591 20.25 1.67 -15.49
N LYS A 592 20.56 2.81 -16.06
CA LYS A 592 21.86 3.49 -15.91
C LYS A 592 21.93 4.23 -14.57
N PRO A 593 23.09 4.38 -13.94
CA PRO A 593 23.29 5.28 -12.81
C PRO A 593 22.94 6.74 -13.16
N GLY A 594 22.58 7.52 -12.13
CA GLY A 594 22.29 8.94 -12.25
C GLY A 594 20.93 9.25 -12.89
N CYS A 595 20.74 10.50 -13.23
CA CYS A 595 19.58 11.02 -13.95
C CYS A 595 19.92 11.31 -15.41
N PRO A 596 18.94 11.32 -16.34
CA PRO A 596 19.12 11.87 -17.67
C PRO A 596 19.56 13.35 -17.62
N GLU A 597 20.35 13.80 -18.59
CA GLU A 597 20.83 15.19 -18.66
C GLU A 597 19.67 16.19 -18.68
N ASP A 598 18.63 15.91 -19.45
CA ASP A 598 17.42 16.74 -19.52
C ASP A 598 16.75 16.95 -18.15
N THR A 599 16.81 15.96 -17.25
CA THR A 599 16.23 16.10 -15.90
C THR A 599 16.93 17.19 -15.09
N LEU A 600 18.24 17.32 -15.20
CA LEU A 600 18.99 18.38 -14.52
C LEU A 600 18.63 19.77 -15.05
N ASP A 601 18.43 19.89 -16.37
CA ASP A 601 18.07 21.15 -17.01
C ASP A 601 16.63 21.58 -16.68
N LEU A 602 15.70 20.62 -16.62
CA LEU A 602 14.26 20.87 -16.45
C LEU A 602 13.85 21.06 -14.99
N LEU A 603 14.50 20.37 -14.04
CA LEU A 603 14.15 20.40 -12.63
C LEU A 603 15.15 21.21 -11.77
N GLY A 604 16.39 21.34 -12.21
CA GLY A 604 17.51 21.96 -11.51
C GLY A 604 18.21 21.00 -10.52
N ALA A 605 19.54 21.13 -10.43
CA ALA A 605 20.39 20.21 -9.68
C ALA A 605 20.03 20.07 -8.19
N GLU A 606 19.71 21.19 -7.51
CA GLU A 606 19.32 21.17 -6.10
C GLU A 606 18.03 20.35 -5.87
N ARG A 607 17.06 20.52 -6.76
CA ARG A 607 15.78 19.81 -6.66
C ARG A 607 15.93 18.33 -7.02
N VAL A 608 16.74 18.00 -8.02
CA VAL A 608 17.10 16.62 -8.37
C VAL A 608 17.77 15.92 -7.19
N GLN A 609 18.70 16.60 -6.51
CA GLN A 609 19.32 16.04 -5.31
C GLN A 609 18.30 15.84 -4.18
N LYS A 610 17.44 16.82 -3.93
CA LYS A 610 16.44 16.75 -2.86
C LYS A 610 15.40 15.64 -3.10
N LEU A 611 14.81 15.59 -4.29
CA LEU A 611 13.69 14.69 -4.58
C LEU A 611 14.16 13.32 -5.07
N CYS A 612 15.09 13.29 -6.01
CA CYS A 612 15.50 12.08 -6.70
C CYS A 612 16.79 11.45 -6.12
N ALA A 613 17.43 12.08 -5.11
CA ALA A 613 18.76 11.65 -4.60
C ALA A 613 19.84 11.52 -5.70
N ASN A 614 19.73 12.29 -6.77
CA ASN A 614 20.55 12.22 -8.01
C ASN A 614 20.41 10.90 -8.79
N GLU A 615 19.36 10.13 -8.52
CA GLU A 615 19.07 8.87 -9.18
C GLU A 615 17.63 8.87 -9.70
N CYS A 616 17.47 8.87 -11.01
CA CYS A 616 16.20 8.90 -11.70
C CYS A 616 15.99 7.63 -12.51
N TYR A 617 14.76 7.41 -12.99
CA TYR A 617 14.53 6.48 -14.07
C TYR A 617 15.39 6.87 -15.28
N ASN A 618 16.38 6.06 -15.59
CA ASN A 618 17.40 6.34 -16.61
C ASN A 618 17.67 5.06 -17.43
N PRO A 619 16.77 4.72 -18.37
CA PRO A 619 16.85 3.48 -19.11
C PRO A 619 18.09 3.42 -20.01
N SER A 620 18.68 2.23 -20.14
CA SER A 620 19.65 1.90 -21.17
C SER A 620 18.95 1.30 -22.40
N ASP A 621 19.72 1.05 -23.45
CA ASP A 621 19.20 0.37 -24.65
C ASP A 621 19.03 -1.15 -24.42
N GLU A 622 19.61 -1.70 -23.34
CA GLU A 622 19.49 -3.11 -23.01
C GLU A 622 18.24 -3.40 -22.21
N ARG A 623 17.55 -4.49 -22.57
CA ARG A 623 16.40 -5.00 -21.84
C ARG A 623 16.74 -6.23 -21.02
N LEU A 624 16.02 -6.39 -19.93
CA LEU A 624 16.00 -7.62 -19.14
C LEU A 624 15.21 -8.70 -19.91
N ARG A 625 15.59 -9.95 -19.74
CA ARG A 625 14.94 -11.06 -20.46
C ARG A 625 13.69 -11.53 -19.71
N ILE A 626 12.59 -11.78 -20.42
CA ILE A 626 11.46 -12.56 -19.89
C ILE A 626 11.88 -14.03 -19.88
N THR A 627 11.85 -14.65 -18.71
CA THR A 627 12.31 -16.04 -18.52
C THR A 627 11.18 -17.04 -18.73
N ARG A 628 9.98 -16.68 -18.27
CA ARG A 628 8.78 -17.51 -18.42
C ARG A 628 7.51 -16.68 -18.32
N ILE A 629 6.44 -17.25 -18.78
CA ILE A 629 5.07 -16.77 -18.56
C ILE A 629 4.30 -17.85 -17.84
N GLU A 630 3.71 -17.49 -16.70
CA GLU A 630 2.80 -18.36 -15.94
C GLU A 630 1.37 -17.96 -16.25
N ILE A 631 0.51 -18.96 -16.48
CA ILE A 631 -0.92 -18.78 -16.67
C ILE A 631 -1.61 -19.26 -15.40
N VAL A 632 -2.46 -18.43 -14.84
CA VAL A 632 -3.33 -18.77 -13.71
C VAL A 632 -4.74 -18.94 -14.23
N ARG A 633 -5.40 -20.01 -13.78
CA ARG A 633 -6.81 -20.28 -14.05
C ARG A 633 -7.59 -20.28 -12.74
N VAL A 634 -8.67 -19.51 -12.70
CA VAL A 634 -9.57 -19.45 -11.54
C VAL A 634 -10.98 -19.77 -12.03
N SER A 635 -11.57 -20.79 -11.43
CA SER A 635 -12.97 -21.17 -11.68
C SER A 635 -13.84 -20.62 -10.55
N PRO A 636 -14.80 -19.73 -10.80
CA PRO A 636 -15.65 -19.23 -9.72
C PRO A 636 -16.60 -20.29 -9.22
N GLN A 637 -17.00 -20.21 -7.94
CA GLN A 637 -17.99 -21.08 -7.32
C GLN A 637 -19.28 -21.15 -8.16
N ILE A 638 -19.84 -22.34 -8.28
CA ILE A 638 -21.15 -22.59 -8.91
C ILE A 638 -22.22 -22.97 -7.90
N THR A 639 -21.83 -23.32 -6.66
CA THR A 639 -22.72 -23.53 -5.51
C THR A 639 -22.14 -22.88 -4.25
N PRO A 640 -22.96 -22.51 -3.26
CA PRO A 640 -22.47 -21.88 -2.02
C PRO A 640 -21.51 -22.75 -1.22
N ASP A 641 -21.67 -24.08 -1.29
CA ASP A 641 -20.88 -25.04 -0.51
C ASP A 641 -19.57 -25.46 -1.20
N GLU A 642 -19.32 -24.99 -2.41
CA GLU A 642 -18.08 -25.32 -3.15
C GLU A 642 -16.88 -24.62 -2.51
N LYS A 643 -15.86 -25.40 -2.13
CA LYS A 643 -14.66 -24.86 -1.50
C LYS A 643 -13.77 -24.16 -2.52
N VAL A 644 -13.27 -22.98 -2.16
CA VAL A 644 -12.38 -22.18 -2.99
C VAL A 644 -11.05 -22.89 -3.29
N ASP A 645 -10.54 -23.68 -2.36
CA ASP A 645 -9.22 -24.34 -2.45
C ASP A 645 -9.02 -25.17 -3.73
N GLY A 646 -10.08 -25.73 -4.29
CA GLY A 646 -10.03 -26.51 -5.52
C GLY A 646 -10.36 -25.74 -6.82
N LEU A 647 -10.54 -24.43 -6.72
CA LEU A 647 -10.99 -23.58 -7.83
C LEU A 647 -9.88 -22.69 -8.41
N ILE A 648 -8.70 -22.74 -7.84
CA ILE A 648 -7.55 -21.91 -8.21
C ILE A 648 -6.40 -22.83 -8.63
N ASP A 649 -6.06 -22.76 -9.91
CA ASP A 649 -4.89 -23.44 -10.47
C ASP A 649 -3.76 -22.43 -10.65
N ASP A 650 -2.78 -22.45 -9.76
CA ASP A 650 -1.67 -21.49 -9.74
C ASP A 650 -0.28 -22.17 -9.58
N PRO A 651 0.54 -22.21 -10.65
CA PRO A 651 0.16 -21.90 -12.03
C PRO A 651 -0.58 -23.10 -12.71
N TRP A 652 -1.59 -22.80 -13.54
CA TRP A 652 -2.24 -23.80 -14.38
C TRP A 652 -1.32 -24.29 -15.50
N MET A 653 -0.55 -23.37 -16.10
CA MET A 653 0.42 -23.66 -17.16
C MET A 653 1.65 -22.74 -17.03
N VAL A 654 2.81 -23.25 -17.39
CA VAL A 654 4.05 -22.49 -17.47
C VAL A 654 4.63 -22.60 -18.88
N HIS A 655 4.88 -21.48 -19.52
CA HIS A 655 5.60 -21.40 -20.79
C HIS A 655 7.00 -20.81 -20.56
N VAL A 656 8.04 -21.60 -20.84
CA VAL A 656 9.45 -21.16 -20.75
C VAL A 656 9.80 -20.39 -22.02
N CYS A 657 10.29 -19.18 -21.86
CA CYS A 657 10.61 -18.29 -22.96
C CYS A 657 11.99 -18.60 -23.58
N PRO A 658 12.20 -18.35 -24.88
CA PRO A 658 13.49 -18.53 -25.54
C PRO A 658 14.61 -17.74 -24.86
N ALA A 659 15.80 -18.34 -24.75
CA ALA A 659 16.93 -17.71 -24.07
C ALA A 659 17.56 -16.57 -24.88
N ASP A 660 17.39 -16.56 -26.19
CA ASP A 660 18.00 -15.68 -27.18
C ASP A 660 17.03 -14.69 -27.83
N GLY A 661 15.79 -14.60 -27.29
CA GLY A 661 14.74 -13.72 -27.83
C GLY A 661 14.71 -12.34 -27.17
N GLU A 662 14.38 -11.31 -27.95
CA GLU A 662 14.11 -9.95 -27.42
C GLU A 662 12.78 -9.86 -26.64
N GLY A 663 11.98 -10.92 -26.64
CA GLY A 663 10.70 -11.02 -25.94
C GLY A 663 10.16 -12.45 -25.98
N CYS A 664 8.99 -12.64 -25.39
CA CYS A 664 8.29 -13.93 -25.31
C CYS A 664 6.92 -13.79 -25.94
N SER A 665 6.58 -14.71 -26.86
CA SER A 665 5.27 -14.74 -27.51
C SER A 665 4.81 -16.17 -27.75
N PHE A 666 3.59 -16.49 -27.35
CA PHE A 666 2.99 -17.80 -27.63
C PHE A 666 1.45 -17.73 -27.58
N THR A 667 0.80 -18.77 -28.04
CA THR A 667 -0.66 -18.94 -27.93
C THR A 667 -0.97 -20.20 -27.13
N PHE A 668 -2.09 -20.18 -26.41
CA PHE A 668 -2.58 -21.34 -25.68
C PHE A 668 -4.11 -21.41 -25.70
N SER A 669 -4.66 -22.55 -25.40
CA SER A 669 -6.09 -22.74 -25.18
C SER A 669 -6.29 -23.73 -24.04
N ASP A 670 -7.44 -23.66 -23.38
CA ASP A 670 -7.82 -24.64 -22.37
C ASP A 670 -8.66 -25.74 -23.02
N PRO A 671 -8.13 -26.95 -23.24
CA PRO A 671 -8.86 -28.04 -23.85
C PRO A 671 -9.98 -28.59 -22.95
N THR A 672 -9.90 -28.34 -21.62
CA THR A 672 -10.87 -28.86 -20.64
C THR A 672 -12.02 -27.90 -20.38
N PHE A 673 -11.98 -26.67 -20.91
CA PHE A 673 -13.02 -25.66 -20.68
C PHE A 673 -14.42 -26.14 -21.11
N ALA A 674 -14.53 -26.75 -22.29
CA ALA A 674 -15.80 -27.25 -22.82
C ALA A 674 -16.37 -28.38 -21.96
N GLU A 675 -15.51 -29.22 -21.36
CA GLU A 675 -15.92 -30.34 -20.51
C GLU A 675 -16.45 -29.89 -19.16
N GLY A 676 -15.93 -28.76 -18.67
CA GLY A 676 -16.28 -28.16 -17.36
C GLY A 676 -17.64 -27.49 -17.35
N GLU A 677 -18.18 -27.08 -18.48
CA GLU A 677 -19.46 -26.38 -18.64
C GLU A 677 -19.67 -25.23 -17.67
N ARG A 678 -18.56 -24.55 -17.24
CA ARG A 678 -18.57 -23.49 -16.25
C ARG A 678 -17.71 -22.33 -16.68
N MET A 679 -17.94 -21.14 -16.08
CA MET A 679 -17.09 -19.98 -16.23
C MET A 679 -15.67 -20.29 -15.77
N ALA A 680 -14.69 -19.75 -16.46
CA ALA A 680 -13.30 -19.71 -16.04
C ALA A 680 -12.70 -18.32 -16.27
N THR A 681 -11.72 -17.96 -15.47
CA THR A 681 -11.01 -16.70 -15.54
C THR A 681 -9.53 -16.99 -15.73
N TYR A 682 -8.90 -16.35 -16.72
CA TYR A 682 -7.48 -16.55 -17.04
C TYR A 682 -6.75 -15.22 -16.94
N TYR A 683 -5.59 -15.24 -16.30
CA TYR A 683 -4.63 -14.14 -16.38
C TYR A 683 -3.20 -14.68 -16.44
N VAL A 684 -2.25 -13.83 -16.79
CA VAL A 684 -0.86 -14.24 -16.97
C VAL A 684 0.08 -13.41 -16.13
N ARG A 685 1.16 -14.05 -15.67
CA ARG A 685 2.35 -13.40 -15.09
C ARG A 685 3.48 -13.49 -16.09
N ALA A 686 4.00 -12.35 -16.54
CA ALA A 686 5.26 -12.29 -17.30
C ALA A 686 6.41 -12.06 -16.32
N ILE A 687 7.34 -13.00 -16.22
CA ILE A 687 8.39 -13.03 -15.22
C ILE A 687 9.73 -12.78 -15.92
N GLN A 688 10.46 -11.76 -15.48
CA GLN A 688 11.78 -11.44 -16.00
C GLN A 688 12.91 -12.04 -15.16
N GLU A 689 14.12 -12.03 -15.69
CA GLU A 689 15.33 -12.46 -14.98
C GLU A 689 15.52 -11.68 -13.67
N PRO A 690 16.11 -12.31 -12.63
CA PRO A 690 16.20 -11.71 -11.32
C PRO A 690 16.99 -10.40 -11.29
N THR A 691 16.46 -9.39 -10.61
CA THR A 691 17.12 -8.12 -10.31
C THR A 691 17.04 -7.82 -8.83
N LYS A 692 17.97 -7.01 -8.30
CA LYS A 692 17.94 -6.60 -6.89
C LYS A 692 16.73 -5.73 -6.59
N ARG A 693 16.04 -6.03 -5.48
CA ARG A 693 14.92 -5.24 -5.00
C ARG A 693 15.11 -4.83 -3.54
N ILE A 694 14.76 -3.60 -3.21
CA ILE A 694 14.78 -3.04 -1.85
C ILE A 694 13.87 -3.87 -0.93
N ASN A 695 14.35 -4.14 0.29
CA ASN A 695 13.66 -4.89 1.34
C ASN A 695 13.19 -6.31 0.95
N ALA A 696 13.66 -6.85 -0.15
CA ALA A 696 13.33 -8.22 -0.54
C ALA A 696 13.96 -9.28 0.37
N ASP A 697 14.96 -8.90 1.16
CA ASP A 697 15.61 -9.74 2.20
C ASP A 697 15.44 -9.12 3.59
N ASN A 698 14.22 -8.78 3.94
CA ASN A 698 13.88 -8.11 5.19
C ASN A 698 14.07 -8.99 6.43
N LEU A 699 13.81 -10.30 6.34
CA LEU A 699 13.97 -11.25 7.45
C LEU A 699 15.41 -11.73 7.60
N ARG A 700 16.17 -11.83 6.51
CA ARG A 700 17.53 -12.40 6.50
C ARG A 700 17.62 -13.72 7.28
N CYS A 701 16.67 -14.61 6.97
CA CYS A 701 16.57 -15.91 7.63
C CYS A 701 17.80 -16.77 7.36
N THR A 702 18.26 -17.47 8.43
CA THR A 702 19.07 -18.68 8.30
C THR A 702 18.12 -19.87 8.31
N TYR A 703 18.15 -20.67 7.26
CA TYR A 703 17.25 -21.81 7.09
C TYR A 703 17.92 -23.12 7.44
N ASP A 704 17.12 -24.09 7.93
CA ASP A 704 17.53 -25.49 8.02
C ASP A 704 17.44 -26.19 6.65
N ALA A 705 17.74 -27.50 6.64
CA ALA A 705 17.68 -28.30 5.42
C ALA A 705 16.24 -28.47 4.87
N GLU A 706 15.26 -28.32 5.74
CA GLU A 706 13.83 -28.41 5.45
C GLU A 706 13.21 -27.07 5.03
N GLY A 707 13.98 -25.97 5.07
CA GLY A 707 13.55 -24.63 4.68
C GLY A 707 12.84 -23.84 5.78
N ASN A 708 12.93 -24.28 7.05
CA ASN A 708 12.39 -23.51 8.17
C ASN A 708 13.35 -22.39 8.57
N CYS A 709 12.81 -21.23 8.90
CA CYS A 709 13.58 -20.10 9.40
C CYS A 709 13.99 -20.36 10.87
N LEU A 710 15.28 -20.58 11.11
CA LEU A 710 15.84 -20.84 12.46
C LEU A 710 16.24 -19.56 13.18
N LYS A 711 16.63 -18.55 12.44
CA LYS A 711 17.11 -17.27 12.96
C LYS A 711 16.91 -16.17 11.95
N VAL A 712 16.51 -15.02 12.41
CA VAL A 712 16.37 -13.81 11.60
C VAL A 712 17.40 -12.76 12.04
N ASN A 713 17.83 -11.96 11.08
CA ASN A 713 18.62 -10.74 11.29
C ASN A 713 17.92 -9.61 10.51
N MET A 714 16.78 -9.20 11.02
CA MET A 714 15.85 -8.35 10.30
C MET A 714 16.43 -7.03 9.84
N CYS A 715 15.94 -6.60 8.70
CA CYS A 715 16.23 -5.27 8.17
C CYS A 715 15.27 -4.25 8.77
N TYR A 716 15.78 -3.48 9.70
CA TYR A 716 15.01 -2.43 10.36
C TYR A 716 15.10 -1.09 9.64
N GLY A 717 14.10 -0.25 9.84
CA GLY A 717 14.17 1.16 9.49
C GLY A 717 14.93 2.02 10.51
N ASP A 718 15.41 1.44 11.59
CA ASP A 718 16.15 2.13 12.66
C ASP A 718 17.69 2.07 12.49
N ASP A 719 18.43 2.49 13.51
CA ASP A 719 19.89 2.54 13.52
C ASP A 719 20.58 1.16 13.63
N ARG A 720 19.84 0.07 13.79
CA ARG A 720 20.39 -1.29 13.82
C ARG A 720 20.80 -1.79 12.44
N THR A 721 20.22 -1.22 11.39
CA THR A 721 20.59 -1.47 9.99
C THR A 721 21.28 -0.23 9.43
N ALA A 722 22.43 -0.40 8.78
CA ALA A 722 23.15 0.72 8.18
C ALA A 722 22.26 1.47 7.16
N ALA A 723 22.35 2.81 7.14
CA ALA A 723 21.49 3.64 6.29
C ALA A 723 21.70 3.37 4.78
N ASN A 724 22.88 2.87 4.39
CA ASN A 724 23.21 2.49 3.02
C ASN A 724 22.99 1.01 2.72
N ASP A 725 22.42 0.25 3.65
CA ASP A 725 22.03 -1.14 3.43
C ASP A 725 20.60 -1.15 2.90
N GLU A 726 20.45 -1.44 1.63
CA GLU A 726 19.18 -1.47 0.92
C GLU A 726 18.40 -2.77 1.15
N CYS A 727 18.92 -3.68 1.97
CA CYS A 727 18.29 -4.96 2.30
C CYS A 727 17.86 -5.75 1.06
N THR A 728 18.68 -5.72 0.03
CA THR A 728 18.32 -6.25 -1.28
C THR A 728 18.55 -7.76 -1.39
N ARG A 729 17.66 -8.40 -2.13
CA ARG A 729 17.82 -9.76 -2.67
C ARG A 729 17.43 -9.74 -4.15
N PRO A 730 18.05 -10.62 -4.97
CA PRO A 730 17.56 -10.86 -6.31
C PRO A 730 16.13 -11.39 -6.29
N VAL A 731 15.25 -10.79 -7.08
CA VAL A 731 13.83 -11.11 -7.19
C VAL A 731 13.47 -11.21 -8.67
N GLU A 732 12.69 -12.21 -9.02
CA GLU A 732 12.09 -12.36 -10.34
C GLU A 732 10.90 -11.39 -10.46
N GLU A 733 11.22 -10.16 -10.84
CA GLU A 733 10.20 -9.12 -11.04
C GLU A 733 9.21 -9.53 -12.12
N ARG A 734 7.97 -9.07 -12.00
CA ARG A 734 6.87 -9.56 -12.83
C ARG A 734 5.84 -8.50 -13.21
N ALA A 735 5.05 -8.85 -14.23
CA ALA A 735 3.85 -8.13 -14.60
C ALA A 735 2.66 -9.10 -14.56
N TRP A 736 1.50 -8.64 -14.06
CA TRP A 736 0.26 -9.40 -13.94
C TRP A 736 -0.82 -8.78 -14.82
N SER A 737 -1.25 -9.47 -15.88
CA SER A 737 -2.36 -8.97 -16.70
C SER A 737 -3.67 -8.91 -15.92
N SER A 738 -4.55 -7.99 -16.29
CA SER A 738 -5.95 -8.13 -15.93
C SER A 738 -6.53 -9.42 -16.47
N PRO A 739 -7.46 -10.07 -15.73
CA PRO A 739 -8.07 -11.31 -16.16
C PRO A 739 -8.94 -11.16 -17.44
N ILE A 740 -8.98 -12.20 -18.27
CA ILE A 740 -10.03 -12.39 -19.27
C ILE A 740 -11.05 -13.35 -18.68
N PHE A 741 -12.32 -12.94 -18.66
CA PHE A 741 -13.43 -13.69 -18.10
C PHE A 741 -14.12 -14.49 -19.22
N VAL A 742 -14.14 -15.82 -19.09
CA VAL A 742 -14.73 -16.71 -20.09
C VAL A 742 -16.01 -17.30 -19.53
N GLU A 743 -17.14 -16.82 -20.03
CA GLU A 743 -18.47 -17.31 -19.67
C GLU A 743 -18.85 -18.50 -20.59
N TYR A 744 -19.23 -19.60 -19.96
CA TYR A 744 -19.73 -20.77 -20.72
C TYR A 744 -21.07 -20.44 -21.36
N ARG A 745 -21.19 -20.75 -22.65
CA ARG A 745 -22.42 -20.54 -23.42
C ARG A 745 -23.13 -21.87 -23.57
N ASN A 746 -24.24 -22.03 -22.85
CA ASN A 746 -25.16 -23.16 -23.04
C ASN A 746 -25.85 -23.10 -24.39
#